data_9af0ef4cc68c8f7aa25f543e06308a15
#
_entry.id   9af0ef4cc68c8f7aa25f543e06308a15
#
_cell.length_a   1.000
_cell.length_b   1.000
_cell.length_c   1.000
_cell.angle_alpha   90.00
_cell.angle_beta   90.00
_cell.angle_gamma   90.00
#
_symmetry.space_group_name_H-M   'P 1'
#
loop_
_entity.id
_entity.type
_entity.pdbx_description
1 polymer ?
#
loop_
_entity_poly.entity_id
_entity_poly.type
_entity_poly.pdbx_seq_one_letter_code
_entity_poly.pdbx_strand_id
1 'polypeptide(L)'
;RGTFIINGIERAVINQIVRSPGVYFSEELDVPSGRMLGKAEVRPLHGSWLEFEVSRGDVISARIDRRKKVLGTVFLRAMGLSSDEEIISALEGVDKDTVHQYIQATLAKDPTKSKEEAVLEIYRKLRPGEPAVLENAEALFQSLFLEHRRYDLGKVGRYKINKRLNLDLPNEKSTWVLTRQDIVAAISYLISLQNGLGRVDDIDHLANRRLRRVGELVAVNAFRVGLLRLERSIKEKMSLVSPEDKPLPATLINARPLIASLNEFFRSNQLSTILDDTNPLSEIDNLRRVSVLGPGGINRERASFSIRDVNSSQYGRLDPVRSPEGPNIGLVTYLALYARVNEFGFLETPYRKVEKIKKGKETLVKVTDEIVYLTADDEADRYITYSGIKISGDGYIEDERLPLRHNGNFSEGPVALVDFVDVTPRQVIGASASLIPFLAHDEGNRSLMGSNMQCQSVPLVNPESPVVGTGMEKEIAKGMSRVVYARHSGVVEYADAKTVEVKLDKKADIATSKADEIEITDDGKKETYHLMKFKRTAHSTCYNQKVVICPGDRVREGDLIADGPSIEFGELSLGRNLVIAYTSMSGYGFEDAILVSDKIVKDDLLTSIHIEEYEADIVDTKLGPEELTRDIPNVAESELANLAEDGIVVVGAEVGPNDILVGKIAPKGETELTSEERLLRAIFGEKAREVRDTSLRVPHGEKGIVVSVSILDKDRGDELGPGVIKKVVVKVAQTRKLTVGDKVAGRHGNKGVVAKIMPVSDMPYLPDGTPVDIIISPLSVLARMNLGQLLECHLGWALSKKDEKGALPVFDRVSEDLIFKELESANLPISGKIKLRDGRTGEEFKKETVVGIAYIMKLIHMVEDKTHARSTGPYSLVTQQPLGGKAQMGGQRLGEMEVWALEAHRAAYTLQEMLTIKSDDIIGRAKAFEA
;
A
#
# COMPACT_ATOMS: atom_id res chain seq x y z
N ARG A 1 16.70 0.67 -0.35
CA ARG A 1 15.43 0.30 0.31
C ARG A 1 14.19 0.61 -0.54
N GLY A 2 14.25 1.49 -1.56
CA GLY A 2 13.09 1.93 -2.36
C GLY A 2 12.26 3.03 -1.69
N THR A 3 12.77 3.64 -0.64
CA THR A 3 12.18 4.77 0.07
C THR A 3 12.93 6.06 -0.21
N PHE A 4 12.26 7.20 -0.03
CA PHE A 4 12.80 8.54 -0.23
C PHE A 4 12.59 9.38 1.02
N ILE A 5 13.60 10.13 1.43
CA ILE A 5 13.49 11.04 2.57
C ILE A 5 13.20 12.44 2.04
N ILE A 6 12.01 12.95 2.33
CA ILE A 6 11.54 14.27 1.93
C ILE A 6 11.14 15.05 3.16
N ASN A 7 11.84 16.14 3.45
CA ASN A 7 11.64 16.95 4.67
C ASN A 7 11.71 16.12 5.97
N GLY A 8 12.63 15.16 6.05
CA GLY A 8 12.81 14.29 7.21
C GLY A 8 11.80 13.13 7.34
N ILE A 9 10.82 13.02 6.44
CA ILE A 9 9.82 11.95 6.44
C ILE A 9 10.15 10.94 5.34
N GLU A 10 10.16 9.66 5.69
CA GLU A 10 10.31 8.59 4.71
C GLU A 10 9.03 8.43 3.88
N ARG A 11 9.18 8.44 2.56
CA ARG A 11 8.09 8.27 1.60
C ARG A 11 8.37 7.12 0.65
N ALA A 12 7.30 6.45 0.24
CA ALA A 12 7.33 5.41 -0.79
C ALA A 12 6.47 5.83 -1.97
N VAL A 13 6.95 5.56 -3.19
CA VAL A 13 6.17 5.76 -4.41
C VAL A 13 5.52 4.44 -4.78
N ILE A 14 4.19 4.41 -4.79
CA ILE A 14 3.39 3.23 -5.12
C ILE A 14 3.46 2.98 -6.62
N ASN A 15 3.62 1.71 -7.00
CA ASN A 15 3.57 1.31 -8.40
C ASN A 15 2.16 1.53 -8.97
N GLN A 16 2.08 2.06 -10.18
CA GLN A 16 0.82 2.28 -10.86
C GLN A 16 0.63 1.28 -11.99
N ILE A 17 -0.54 0.65 -12.06
CA ILE A 17 -0.92 -0.18 -13.19
C ILE A 17 -1.81 0.61 -14.14
N VAL A 18 -1.44 0.63 -15.41
CA VAL A 18 -2.14 1.37 -16.46
C VAL A 18 -2.33 0.50 -17.68
N ARG A 19 -3.31 0.85 -18.51
CA ARG A 19 -3.47 0.22 -19.82
C ARG A 19 -2.24 0.51 -20.68
N SER A 20 -1.65 -0.52 -21.30
CA SER A 20 -0.45 -0.34 -22.13
C SER A 20 -0.78 0.42 -23.43
N PRO A 21 0.16 1.17 -24.00
CA PRO A 21 0.00 1.63 -25.37
C PRO A 21 -0.05 0.44 -26.31
N GLY A 22 -0.78 0.57 -27.43
CA GLY A 22 -0.97 -0.50 -28.40
C GLY A 22 -2.27 -0.38 -29.16
N VAL A 23 -2.70 -1.46 -29.81
CA VAL A 23 -3.97 -1.57 -30.50
C VAL A 23 -4.89 -2.55 -29.76
N TYR A 24 -6.17 -2.20 -29.65
CA TYR A 24 -7.19 -2.98 -28.93
C TYR A 24 -8.44 -3.11 -29.75
N PHE A 25 -9.02 -4.32 -29.75
CA PHE A 25 -10.24 -4.64 -30.48
C PHE A 25 -11.34 -4.99 -29.48
N SER A 26 -12.49 -4.35 -29.65
CA SER A 26 -13.68 -4.58 -28.84
C SER A 26 -14.91 -4.67 -29.72
N GLU A 27 -15.95 -5.30 -29.24
CA GLU A 27 -17.27 -5.37 -29.89
C GLU A 27 -18.32 -4.80 -28.95
N GLU A 28 -19.26 -4.08 -29.53
CA GLU A 28 -20.39 -3.52 -28.82
C GLU A 28 -21.70 -3.96 -29.47
N LEU A 29 -22.65 -4.43 -28.66
CA LEU A 29 -23.97 -4.82 -29.17
C LEU A 29 -24.80 -3.59 -29.53
N ASP A 30 -25.10 -3.44 -30.78
CA ASP A 30 -26.04 -2.41 -31.23
C ASP A 30 -27.48 -2.91 -31.02
N VAL A 31 -28.09 -2.48 -29.93
CA VAL A 31 -29.42 -2.93 -29.50
C VAL A 31 -30.50 -2.84 -30.58
N PRO A 32 -30.58 -1.75 -31.41
CA PRO A 32 -31.58 -1.65 -32.44
C PRO A 32 -31.43 -2.62 -33.65
N SER A 33 -30.16 -2.96 -34.00
CA SER A 33 -29.91 -3.89 -35.12
C SER A 33 -29.65 -5.34 -34.68
N GLY A 34 -29.39 -5.56 -33.36
CA GLY A 34 -29.03 -6.87 -32.82
C GLY A 34 -27.64 -7.37 -33.27
N ARG A 35 -26.84 -6.53 -33.96
CA ARG A 35 -25.52 -6.90 -34.47
C ARG A 35 -24.42 -6.47 -33.51
N MET A 36 -23.35 -7.27 -33.43
CA MET A 36 -22.11 -6.88 -32.78
C MET A 36 -21.32 -5.98 -33.71
N LEU A 37 -21.02 -4.75 -33.31
CA LEU A 37 -20.25 -3.79 -34.07
C LEU A 37 -18.82 -3.70 -33.50
N GLY A 38 -17.85 -3.98 -34.39
CA GLY A 38 -16.43 -3.97 -34.02
C GLY A 38 -15.88 -2.56 -33.91
N LYS A 39 -14.94 -2.40 -32.95
CA LYS A 39 -14.19 -1.18 -32.72
C LYS A 39 -12.71 -1.53 -32.53
N ALA A 40 -11.84 -0.78 -33.20
CA ALA A 40 -10.38 -0.84 -33.02
C ALA A 40 -9.90 0.49 -32.40
N GLU A 41 -9.15 0.43 -31.31
CA GLU A 41 -8.63 1.60 -30.59
C GLU A 41 -7.09 1.56 -30.61
N VAL A 42 -6.44 2.55 -31.23
CA VAL A 42 -4.99 2.71 -31.22
C VAL A 42 -4.63 3.74 -30.15
N ARG A 43 -3.91 3.30 -29.13
CA ARG A 43 -3.46 4.13 -28.00
C ARG A 43 -1.95 4.34 -28.04
N PRO A 44 -1.48 5.58 -28.17
CA PRO A 44 -0.08 5.90 -27.98
C PRO A 44 0.27 6.00 -26.49
N LEU A 45 1.56 5.98 -26.20
CA LEU A 45 2.09 6.35 -24.89
C LEU A 45 1.87 7.84 -24.62
N HIS A 46 2.05 8.66 -25.67
CA HIS A 46 1.81 10.10 -25.66
C HIS A 46 1.29 10.54 -27.03
N GLY A 47 0.22 11.28 -27.08
CA GLY A 47 -0.38 11.77 -28.33
C GLY A 47 -1.87 11.51 -28.44
N SER A 48 -2.42 11.73 -29.63
CA SER A 48 -3.84 11.60 -29.93
C SER A 48 -4.28 10.14 -30.07
N TRP A 49 -5.43 9.81 -29.51
CA TRP A 49 -6.05 8.49 -29.65
C TRP A 49 -6.77 8.38 -30.98
N LEU A 50 -6.67 7.22 -31.62
CA LEU A 50 -7.34 6.93 -32.87
C LEU A 50 -8.25 5.71 -32.67
N GLU A 51 -9.54 5.88 -32.98
CA GLU A 51 -10.54 4.83 -32.90
C GLU A 51 -11.14 4.59 -34.26
N PHE A 52 -11.23 3.33 -34.70
CA PHE A 52 -11.97 2.91 -35.88
C PHE A 52 -13.23 2.17 -35.45
N GLU A 53 -14.38 2.56 -35.94
CA GLU A 53 -15.69 1.98 -35.61
C GLU A 53 -16.42 1.56 -36.88
N VAL A 54 -17.04 0.38 -36.83
CA VAL A 54 -17.98 -0.05 -37.88
C VAL A 54 -19.37 0.45 -37.53
N SER A 55 -20.09 1.04 -38.49
CA SER A 55 -21.47 1.51 -38.32
C SER A 55 -22.48 0.48 -38.81
N ARG A 56 -23.76 0.68 -38.47
CA ARG A 56 -24.90 -0.18 -38.95
C ARG A 56 -24.98 -0.32 -40.46
N GLY A 57 -24.53 0.68 -41.19
CA GLY A 57 -24.51 0.70 -42.66
C GLY A 57 -23.19 0.22 -43.26
N ASP A 58 -22.44 -0.61 -42.53
CA ASP A 58 -21.18 -1.23 -42.94
C ASP A 58 -20.06 -0.25 -43.31
N VAL A 59 -20.17 1.00 -42.81
CA VAL A 59 -19.21 2.06 -43.03
C VAL A 59 -18.20 2.11 -41.89
N ILE A 60 -16.91 2.09 -42.23
CA ILE A 60 -15.81 2.26 -41.30
C ILE A 60 -15.56 3.76 -41.09
N SER A 61 -15.62 4.22 -39.84
CA SER A 61 -15.34 5.60 -39.46
C SER A 61 -14.15 5.66 -38.51
N ALA A 62 -13.33 6.69 -38.67
CA ALA A 62 -12.22 7.02 -37.76
C ALA A 62 -12.63 8.16 -36.84
N ARG A 63 -12.27 8.08 -35.56
CA ARG A 63 -12.49 9.14 -34.58
C ARG A 63 -11.16 9.49 -33.89
N ILE A 64 -10.81 10.76 -33.95
CA ILE A 64 -9.59 11.29 -33.35
C ILE A 64 -9.94 11.95 -32.01
N ASP A 65 -9.29 11.53 -30.92
CA ASP A 65 -9.51 12.05 -29.55
C ASP A 65 -10.99 12.08 -29.13
N ARG A 66 -11.76 11.06 -29.58
CA ARG A 66 -13.21 10.95 -29.33
C ARG A 66 -14.05 12.15 -29.81
N ARG A 67 -13.52 12.94 -30.74
CA ARG A 67 -14.21 14.06 -31.38
C ARG A 67 -15.06 13.60 -32.56
N LYS A 68 -15.28 14.47 -33.53
CA LYS A 68 -16.12 14.19 -34.73
C LYS A 68 -15.59 13.04 -35.56
N LYS A 69 -16.50 12.27 -36.15
CA LYS A 69 -16.21 11.14 -37.05
C LYS A 69 -15.72 11.61 -38.41
N VAL A 70 -14.69 10.93 -38.90
CA VAL A 70 -14.17 11.01 -40.28
C VAL A 70 -14.27 9.62 -40.90
N LEU A 71 -14.44 9.50 -42.21
CA LEU A 71 -14.46 8.18 -42.86
C LEU A 71 -13.06 7.52 -42.76
N GLY A 72 -13.05 6.21 -42.60
CA GLY A 72 -11.79 5.44 -42.49
C GLY A 72 -10.94 5.54 -43.76
N THR A 73 -11.58 5.62 -44.93
CA THR A 73 -10.90 5.81 -46.24
C THR A 73 -10.25 7.19 -46.35
N VAL A 74 -10.87 8.25 -45.84
CA VAL A 74 -10.26 9.59 -45.75
C VAL A 74 -8.99 9.55 -44.90
N PHE A 75 -9.01 8.82 -43.79
CA PHE A 75 -7.81 8.66 -42.97
C PHE A 75 -6.70 7.85 -43.66
N LEU A 76 -7.06 6.79 -44.38
CA LEU A 76 -6.12 5.98 -45.17
C LEU A 76 -5.48 6.82 -46.29
N ARG A 77 -6.25 7.70 -46.99
CA ARG A 77 -5.70 8.63 -47.98
C ARG A 77 -4.73 9.63 -47.35
N ALA A 78 -5.09 10.20 -46.23
CA ALA A 78 -4.18 11.12 -45.49
C ALA A 78 -2.86 10.46 -45.07
N MET A 79 -2.87 9.15 -44.83
CA MET A 79 -1.67 8.36 -44.51
C MET A 79 -0.87 7.91 -45.74
N GLY A 80 -1.34 8.23 -46.97
CA GLY A 80 -0.59 8.03 -48.21
C GLY A 80 -1.10 6.95 -49.12
N LEU A 81 -2.34 6.42 -48.94
CA LEU A 81 -3.04 5.57 -49.90
C LEU A 81 -3.95 6.48 -50.74
N SER A 82 -3.42 7.08 -51.82
CA SER A 82 -4.10 8.18 -52.52
C SER A 82 -5.26 7.75 -53.39
N SER A 83 -5.18 6.58 -54.06
CA SER A 83 -6.21 6.11 -54.99
C SER A 83 -7.14 5.06 -54.39
N ASP A 84 -8.34 4.93 -54.96
CA ASP A 84 -9.29 3.88 -54.56
C ASP A 84 -8.75 2.48 -54.81
N GLU A 85 -7.99 2.31 -55.91
CA GLU A 85 -7.35 1.05 -56.26
C GLU A 85 -6.29 0.63 -55.26
N GLU A 86 -5.48 1.57 -54.75
CA GLU A 86 -4.49 1.30 -53.70
C GLU A 86 -5.14 0.88 -52.37
N ILE A 87 -6.25 1.50 -52.00
CA ILE A 87 -7.00 1.15 -50.78
C ILE A 87 -7.59 -0.26 -50.91
N ILE A 88 -8.22 -0.55 -52.07
CA ILE A 88 -8.80 -1.88 -52.34
C ILE A 88 -7.70 -2.94 -52.36
N SER A 89 -6.57 -2.71 -53.04
CA SER A 89 -5.48 -3.68 -53.10
C SER A 89 -4.82 -3.94 -51.77
N ALA A 90 -4.69 -2.92 -50.94
CA ALA A 90 -4.12 -3.04 -49.58
C ALA A 90 -4.99 -3.85 -48.61
N LEU A 91 -6.31 -3.95 -48.88
CA LEU A 91 -7.31 -4.65 -48.08
C LEU A 91 -7.95 -5.83 -48.82
N GLU A 92 -7.44 -6.14 -50.02
CA GLU A 92 -7.92 -7.22 -50.89
C GLU A 92 -7.73 -8.58 -50.22
N GLY A 93 -8.38 -9.32 -49.84
CA GLY A 93 -8.19 -10.61 -49.14
C GLY A 93 -8.85 -10.70 -47.76
N VAL A 94 -9.31 -9.57 -47.23
CA VAL A 94 -9.97 -9.52 -45.91
C VAL A 94 -11.47 -9.29 -46.06
N ASP A 95 -11.90 -8.43 -47.00
CA ASP A 95 -13.31 -8.10 -47.25
C ASP A 95 -13.91 -9.05 -48.28
N LYS A 96 -14.08 -10.33 -47.90
CA LYS A 96 -14.58 -11.42 -48.78
C LYS A 96 -16.07 -11.68 -48.66
N ASP A 97 -16.74 -11.01 -47.77
CA ASP A 97 -18.18 -11.19 -47.57
C ASP A 97 -18.97 -10.57 -48.76
N THR A 98 -19.85 -11.36 -49.35
CA THR A 98 -20.69 -10.90 -50.44
C THR A 98 -21.87 -10.04 -50.00
N VAL A 99 -22.22 -10.11 -48.71
CA VAL A 99 -23.37 -9.39 -48.13
C VAL A 99 -22.92 -8.07 -47.49
N HIS A 100 -21.82 -8.10 -46.79
CA HIS A 100 -21.24 -6.97 -46.04
C HIS A 100 -19.90 -6.55 -46.59
N GLN A 101 -19.91 -5.56 -47.50
CA GLN A 101 -18.71 -5.03 -48.16
C GLN A 101 -18.32 -3.70 -47.50
N TYR A 102 -17.52 -3.77 -46.45
CA TYR A 102 -17.17 -2.61 -45.57
C TYR A 102 -16.38 -1.54 -46.32
N ILE A 103 -15.42 -1.95 -47.13
CA ILE A 103 -14.55 -1.03 -47.90
C ILE A 103 -15.32 -0.31 -48.95
N GLN A 104 -16.11 -1.04 -49.78
CA GLN A 104 -16.89 -0.45 -50.86
C GLN A 104 -17.99 0.47 -50.33
N ALA A 105 -18.67 0.06 -49.27
CA ALA A 105 -19.68 0.89 -48.60
C ALA A 105 -19.07 2.19 -48.01
N THR A 106 -17.81 2.15 -47.56
CA THR A 106 -17.11 3.34 -47.07
C THR A 106 -16.64 4.22 -48.22
N LEU A 107 -16.06 3.67 -49.29
CA LEU A 107 -15.65 4.39 -50.49
C LEU A 107 -16.82 5.09 -51.20
N ALA A 108 -17.99 4.45 -51.25
CA ALA A 108 -19.21 5.05 -51.85
C ALA A 108 -19.65 6.34 -51.11
N LYS A 109 -19.30 6.51 -49.86
CA LYS A 109 -19.60 7.73 -49.04
C LYS A 109 -18.43 8.71 -48.94
N ASP A 110 -17.26 8.36 -49.49
CA ASP A 110 -16.05 9.18 -49.45
C ASP A 110 -16.10 10.32 -50.49
N PRO A 111 -16.15 11.58 -50.04
CA PRO A 111 -16.16 12.73 -50.96
C PRO A 111 -14.77 13.08 -51.51
N THR A 112 -13.69 12.49 -50.95
CA THR A 112 -12.30 12.84 -51.26
C THR A 112 -11.70 11.86 -52.27
N LYS A 113 -10.81 12.35 -53.15
CA LYS A 113 -10.12 11.52 -54.16
C LYS A 113 -8.60 11.66 -54.14
N SER A 114 -8.10 12.63 -53.38
CA SER A 114 -6.64 12.85 -53.24
C SER A 114 -6.23 12.94 -51.76
N LYS A 115 -4.92 12.79 -51.53
CA LYS A 115 -4.35 12.97 -50.18
C LYS A 115 -4.59 14.37 -49.63
N GLU A 116 -4.47 15.38 -50.45
CA GLU A 116 -4.65 16.78 -50.11
C GLU A 116 -6.06 17.10 -49.65
N GLU A 117 -7.06 16.61 -50.37
CA GLU A 117 -8.49 16.75 -50.05
C GLU A 117 -8.79 16.02 -48.72
N ALA A 118 -8.22 14.83 -48.51
CA ALA A 118 -8.39 14.07 -47.28
C ALA A 118 -7.86 14.81 -46.03
N VAL A 119 -6.66 15.38 -46.13
CA VAL A 119 -6.05 16.13 -45.07
C VAL A 119 -6.85 17.42 -44.76
N LEU A 120 -7.35 18.11 -45.77
CA LEU A 120 -8.25 19.27 -45.62
C LEU A 120 -9.56 18.91 -44.94
N GLU A 121 -10.17 17.78 -45.30
CA GLU A 121 -11.41 17.31 -44.67
C GLU A 121 -11.20 16.96 -43.19
N ILE A 122 -10.09 16.33 -42.82
CA ILE A 122 -9.71 16.07 -41.45
C ILE A 122 -9.53 17.38 -40.67
N TYR A 123 -8.87 18.36 -41.28
CA TYR A 123 -8.68 19.69 -40.68
C TYR A 123 -10.00 20.40 -40.40
N ARG A 124 -10.92 20.44 -41.39
CA ARG A 124 -12.26 21.05 -41.21
C ARG A 124 -13.05 20.40 -40.07
N LYS A 125 -12.94 19.07 -39.93
CA LYS A 125 -13.62 18.32 -38.84
C LYS A 125 -13.03 18.61 -37.48
N LEU A 126 -11.68 18.75 -37.37
CA LEU A 126 -11.00 19.00 -36.10
C LEU A 126 -11.10 20.45 -35.66
N ARG A 127 -11.05 21.40 -36.61
CA ARG A 127 -11.08 22.84 -36.35
C ARG A 127 -12.19 23.54 -37.16
N PRO A 128 -13.46 23.36 -36.76
CA PRO A 128 -14.58 24.00 -37.42
C PRO A 128 -14.50 25.52 -37.24
N GLY A 129 -14.60 26.26 -38.37
CA GLY A 129 -14.57 27.71 -38.35
C GLY A 129 -13.23 28.37 -38.71
N GLU A 130 -12.13 27.63 -38.77
CA GLU A 130 -10.84 28.09 -39.29
C GLU A 130 -10.76 27.86 -40.81
N PRO A 131 -10.13 28.80 -41.57
CA PRO A 131 -9.92 28.64 -43.03
C PRO A 131 -8.98 27.39 -43.22
N ALA A 132 -9.42 26.48 -44.06
CA ALA A 132 -8.67 25.27 -44.36
C ALA A 132 -7.62 25.58 -45.45
N VAL A 133 -6.39 25.89 -45.03
CA VAL A 133 -5.20 26.03 -45.87
C VAL A 133 -4.42 24.73 -45.82
N LEU A 134 -3.98 24.27 -47.02
CA LEU A 134 -3.31 22.95 -47.16
C LEU A 134 -2.07 22.83 -46.24
N GLU A 135 -1.19 23.85 -46.22
CA GLU A 135 0.03 23.85 -45.39
C GLU A 135 -0.28 23.68 -43.89
N ASN A 136 -1.28 24.39 -43.38
CA ASN A 136 -1.72 24.30 -42.01
C ASN A 136 -2.35 22.93 -41.70
N ALA A 137 -3.09 22.39 -42.65
CA ALA A 137 -3.72 21.08 -42.48
C ALA A 137 -2.70 19.94 -42.48
N GLU A 138 -1.69 19.99 -43.36
CA GLU A 138 -0.58 19.03 -43.36
C GLU A 138 0.27 19.14 -42.11
N ALA A 139 0.62 20.33 -41.69
CA ALA A 139 1.38 20.55 -40.45
C ALA A 139 0.62 20.02 -39.23
N LEU A 140 -0.70 20.22 -39.15
CA LEU A 140 -1.53 19.66 -38.07
C LEU A 140 -1.52 18.13 -38.09
N PHE A 141 -1.77 17.52 -39.26
CA PHE A 141 -1.82 16.06 -39.41
C PHE A 141 -0.47 15.40 -39.07
N GLN A 142 0.65 15.97 -39.59
CA GLN A 142 1.99 15.51 -39.27
C GLN A 142 2.29 15.60 -37.79
N SER A 143 1.91 16.71 -37.14
CA SER A 143 2.13 16.89 -35.70
C SER A 143 1.31 15.94 -34.84
N LEU A 144 0.12 15.51 -35.29
CA LEU A 144 -0.75 14.62 -34.54
C LEU A 144 -0.31 13.15 -34.55
N PHE A 145 0.30 12.65 -35.67
CA PHE A 145 0.53 11.23 -35.86
C PHE A 145 1.96 10.85 -36.29
N LEU A 146 2.70 11.76 -36.92
CA LEU A 146 3.99 11.45 -37.55
C LEU A 146 5.20 12.10 -36.87
N GLU A 147 4.99 13.10 -36.03
CA GLU A 147 6.07 13.78 -35.33
C GLU A 147 6.31 13.15 -33.95
N HIS A 148 7.48 12.50 -33.76
CA HIS A 148 7.86 11.82 -32.50
C HIS A 148 7.76 12.72 -31.25
N ARG A 149 7.89 14.04 -31.39
CA ARG A 149 7.76 14.98 -30.27
C ARG A 149 6.36 15.05 -29.69
N ARG A 150 5.33 14.84 -30.53
CA ARG A 150 3.91 14.97 -30.16
C ARG A 150 3.15 13.65 -30.14
N TYR A 151 3.61 12.68 -30.92
CA TYR A 151 3.03 11.35 -30.97
C TYR A 151 4.12 10.31 -30.76
N ASP A 152 3.96 9.49 -29.73
CA ASP A 152 4.94 8.47 -29.38
C ASP A 152 4.22 7.21 -28.89
N LEU A 153 4.40 6.11 -29.60
CA LEU A 153 3.96 4.77 -29.20
C LEU A 153 4.88 4.21 -28.10
N GLY A 154 6.13 4.68 -28.07
CA GLY A 154 7.16 4.14 -27.23
C GLY A 154 7.60 2.72 -27.59
N LYS A 155 8.63 2.23 -26.91
CA LYS A 155 9.14 0.87 -27.08
C LYS A 155 8.05 -0.19 -26.86
N VAL A 156 7.20 0.05 -25.87
CA VAL A 156 6.10 -0.87 -25.47
C VAL A 156 4.98 -0.90 -26.50
N GLY A 157 4.52 0.26 -26.97
CA GLY A 157 3.43 0.36 -27.95
C GLY A 157 3.81 -0.31 -29.27
N ARG A 158 5.05 -0.07 -29.76
CA ARG A 158 5.55 -0.72 -30.96
C ARG A 158 5.61 -2.24 -30.81
N TYR A 159 6.14 -2.73 -29.67
CA TYR A 159 6.16 -4.16 -29.37
C TYR A 159 4.76 -4.79 -29.39
N LYS A 160 3.79 -4.15 -28.72
CA LYS A 160 2.40 -4.66 -28.66
C LYS A 160 1.69 -4.63 -30.01
N ILE A 161 1.85 -3.58 -30.82
CA ILE A 161 1.27 -3.48 -32.15
C ILE A 161 1.86 -4.56 -33.06
N ASN A 162 3.19 -4.71 -33.08
CA ASN A 162 3.84 -5.74 -33.86
C ASN A 162 3.33 -7.14 -33.50
N LYS A 163 3.30 -7.46 -32.21
CA LYS A 163 2.83 -8.77 -31.71
C LYS A 163 1.36 -9.03 -32.04
N ARG A 164 0.49 -8.01 -31.87
CA ARG A 164 -0.96 -8.15 -32.04
C ARG A 164 -1.39 -8.25 -33.50
N LEU A 165 -0.71 -7.51 -34.37
CA LEU A 165 -1.02 -7.42 -35.79
C LEU A 165 -0.09 -8.27 -36.68
N ASN A 166 0.84 -9.05 -36.07
CA ASN A 166 1.85 -9.85 -36.75
C ASN A 166 2.69 -9.02 -37.74
N LEU A 167 3.12 -7.82 -37.29
CA LEU A 167 3.97 -6.95 -38.08
C LEU A 167 5.44 -7.14 -37.66
N ASP A 168 6.35 -7.09 -38.62
CA ASP A 168 7.79 -7.27 -38.42
C ASP A 168 8.56 -5.94 -38.57
N LEU A 169 8.08 -4.90 -37.88
CA LEU A 169 8.70 -3.59 -37.89
C LEU A 169 9.78 -3.49 -36.80
N PRO A 170 10.96 -2.89 -37.09
CA PRO A 170 12.00 -2.72 -36.09
C PRO A 170 11.50 -1.84 -34.93
N ASN A 171 11.94 -2.14 -33.71
CA ASN A 171 11.54 -1.35 -32.52
C ASN A 171 12.56 -0.24 -32.24
N GLU A 172 12.55 0.79 -33.08
CA GLU A 172 13.44 1.94 -33.04
C GLU A 172 12.65 3.26 -32.93
N LYS A 173 13.32 4.35 -32.58
CA LYS A 173 12.68 5.66 -32.45
C LYS A 173 11.98 6.13 -33.72
N SER A 174 12.50 5.75 -34.90
CA SER A 174 11.90 6.08 -36.21
C SER A 174 10.53 5.44 -36.43
N THR A 175 10.29 4.28 -35.82
CA THR A 175 9.04 3.51 -35.93
C THR A 175 8.08 3.68 -34.74
N TRP A 176 8.44 4.48 -33.73
CA TRP A 176 7.55 4.76 -32.61
C TRP A 176 6.44 5.77 -32.92
N VAL A 177 6.35 6.20 -34.16
CA VAL A 177 5.22 6.95 -34.72
C VAL A 177 4.25 6.03 -35.44
N LEU A 178 3.05 6.53 -35.74
CA LEU A 178 2.06 5.75 -36.47
C LEU A 178 2.48 5.53 -37.92
N THR A 179 2.52 4.27 -38.35
CA THR A 179 2.89 3.92 -39.73
C THR A 179 1.66 3.55 -40.57
N ARG A 180 1.79 3.66 -41.89
CA ARG A 180 0.75 3.23 -42.82
C ARG A 180 0.37 1.77 -42.61
N GLN A 181 1.38 0.90 -42.36
CA GLN A 181 1.16 -0.54 -42.17
C GLN A 181 0.35 -0.82 -40.90
N ASP A 182 0.53 -0.06 -39.83
CA ASP A 182 -0.23 -0.22 -38.59
C ASP A 182 -1.73 -0.03 -38.85
N ILE A 183 -2.10 0.98 -39.63
CA ILE A 183 -3.49 1.33 -39.86
C ILE A 183 -4.16 0.32 -40.78
N VAL A 184 -3.47 -0.04 -41.86
CA VAL A 184 -3.97 -1.07 -42.79
C VAL A 184 -4.19 -2.39 -42.05
N ALA A 185 -3.23 -2.80 -41.20
CA ALA A 185 -3.35 -4.03 -40.43
C ALA A 185 -4.46 -3.93 -39.38
N ALA A 186 -4.63 -2.77 -38.72
CA ALA A 186 -5.69 -2.56 -37.75
C ALA A 186 -7.09 -2.62 -38.41
N ILE A 187 -7.27 -1.99 -39.55
CA ILE A 187 -8.54 -2.04 -40.29
C ILE A 187 -8.78 -3.46 -40.85
N SER A 188 -7.75 -4.13 -41.38
CA SER A 188 -7.83 -5.53 -41.80
C SER A 188 -8.31 -6.44 -40.67
N TYR A 189 -7.73 -6.31 -39.50
CA TYR A 189 -8.12 -7.11 -38.33
C TYR A 189 -9.54 -6.77 -37.86
N LEU A 190 -9.95 -5.49 -37.92
CA LEU A 190 -11.30 -5.05 -37.58
C LEU A 190 -12.35 -5.68 -38.50
N ILE A 191 -12.09 -5.73 -39.83
CA ILE A 191 -12.94 -6.40 -40.78
C ILE A 191 -12.99 -7.90 -40.52
N SER A 192 -11.84 -8.53 -40.25
CA SER A 192 -11.78 -9.95 -39.92
C SER A 192 -12.58 -10.26 -38.65
N LEU A 193 -12.49 -9.39 -37.62
CA LEU A 193 -13.29 -9.51 -36.41
C LEU A 193 -14.79 -9.44 -36.72
N GLN A 194 -15.19 -8.48 -37.54
CA GLN A 194 -16.59 -8.30 -37.91
C GLN A 194 -17.15 -9.53 -38.71
N ASN A 195 -16.28 -10.23 -39.41
CA ASN A 195 -16.58 -11.48 -40.14
C ASN A 195 -16.48 -12.72 -39.22
N GLY A 196 -16.29 -12.56 -37.92
CA GLY A 196 -16.24 -13.65 -36.93
C GLY A 196 -14.90 -14.43 -36.90
N LEU A 197 -13.85 -13.94 -37.55
CA LEU A 197 -12.54 -14.60 -37.65
C LEU A 197 -11.50 -14.09 -36.68
N GLY A 198 -11.86 -13.12 -35.82
CA GLY A 198 -10.97 -12.48 -34.85
C GLY A 198 -11.27 -12.84 -33.40
N ARG A 199 -10.42 -12.37 -32.49
CA ARG A 199 -10.66 -12.42 -31.04
C ARG A 199 -10.72 -11.00 -30.49
N VAL A 200 -11.68 -10.75 -29.61
CA VAL A 200 -11.84 -9.51 -28.85
C VAL A 200 -10.80 -9.47 -27.74
N ASP A 201 -10.26 -8.30 -27.45
CA ASP A 201 -9.28 -8.11 -26.38
C ASP A 201 -9.98 -7.81 -25.06
N ASP A 202 -9.59 -8.52 -24.00
CA ASP A 202 -9.97 -8.19 -22.64
C ASP A 202 -9.09 -7.04 -22.13
N ILE A 203 -9.75 -5.91 -21.78
CA ILE A 203 -9.09 -4.70 -21.30
C ILE A 203 -8.44 -4.91 -19.95
N ASP A 204 -9.03 -5.77 -19.12
CA ASP A 204 -8.59 -6.01 -17.73
C ASP A 204 -7.53 -7.11 -17.64
N HIS A 205 -7.25 -7.80 -18.74
CA HIS A 205 -6.20 -8.81 -18.81
C HIS A 205 -4.80 -8.19 -18.62
N LEU A 206 -3.91 -8.81 -17.83
CA LEU A 206 -2.56 -8.30 -17.55
C LEU A 206 -1.63 -8.30 -18.78
N ALA A 207 -1.98 -8.96 -19.86
CA ALA A 207 -1.33 -8.77 -21.15
C ALA A 207 -1.52 -7.35 -21.71
N ASN A 208 -2.59 -6.69 -21.34
CA ASN A 208 -3.00 -5.37 -21.83
C ASN A 208 -2.79 -4.26 -20.79
N ARG A 209 -2.38 -4.62 -19.59
CA ARG A 209 -2.07 -3.69 -18.49
C ARG A 209 -0.61 -3.83 -18.12
N ARG A 210 0.07 -2.71 -17.96
CA ARG A 210 1.47 -2.68 -17.55
C ARG A 210 1.68 -1.88 -16.28
N LEU A 211 2.78 -2.15 -15.60
CA LEU A 211 3.17 -1.50 -14.38
C LEU A 211 4.11 -0.32 -14.69
N ARG A 212 3.82 0.84 -14.10
CA ARG A 212 4.73 1.98 -14.04
C ARG A 212 5.44 1.97 -12.70
N ARG A 213 6.75 1.86 -12.73
CA ARG A 213 7.60 1.94 -11.52
C ARG A 213 8.01 3.37 -11.24
N VAL A 214 8.59 3.59 -10.06
CA VAL A 214 9.01 4.91 -9.58
C VAL A 214 9.86 5.69 -10.60
N GLY A 215 10.81 5.06 -11.26
CA GLY A 215 11.67 5.71 -12.24
C GLY A 215 10.88 6.32 -13.41
N GLU A 216 9.92 5.58 -13.96
CA GLU A 216 9.06 6.07 -15.04
C GLU A 216 8.10 7.17 -14.55
N LEU A 217 7.51 7.01 -13.36
CA LEU A 217 6.60 7.99 -12.79
C LEU A 217 7.29 9.34 -12.53
N VAL A 218 8.49 9.31 -11.96
CA VAL A 218 9.28 10.52 -11.73
C VAL A 218 9.72 11.15 -13.06
N ALA A 219 10.17 10.32 -14.02
CA ALA A 219 10.61 10.83 -15.32
C ALA A 219 9.49 11.55 -16.08
N VAL A 220 8.29 10.97 -16.11
CA VAL A 220 7.16 11.52 -16.88
C VAL A 220 6.48 12.67 -16.15
N ASN A 221 6.18 12.51 -14.86
CA ASN A 221 5.34 13.46 -14.13
C ASN A 221 6.11 14.62 -13.50
N ALA A 222 7.42 14.48 -13.25
CA ALA A 222 8.21 15.51 -12.60
C ALA A 222 9.35 16.03 -13.48
N PHE A 223 10.26 15.12 -13.89
CA PHE A 223 11.50 15.53 -14.55
C PHE A 223 11.24 16.17 -15.92
N ARG A 224 10.44 15.54 -16.78
CA ARG A 224 10.07 16.07 -18.09
C ARG A 224 9.35 17.41 -17.99
N VAL A 225 8.42 17.55 -17.05
CA VAL A 225 7.71 18.82 -16.80
C VAL A 225 8.66 19.89 -16.29
N GLY A 226 9.54 19.54 -15.38
CA GLY A 226 10.57 20.44 -14.85
C GLY A 226 11.54 20.93 -15.93
N LEU A 227 11.97 20.05 -16.84
CA LEU A 227 12.83 20.43 -17.97
C LEU A 227 12.13 21.41 -18.93
N LEU A 228 10.86 21.21 -19.23
CA LEU A 228 10.09 22.13 -20.06
C LEU A 228 9.94 23.51 -19.42
N ARG A 229 9.73 23.56 -18.09
CA ARG A 229 9.70 24.82 -17.32
C ARG A 229 11.07 25.50 -17.32
N LEU A 230 12.14 24.72 -17.17
CA LEU A 230 13.53 25.20 -17.22
C LEU A 230 13.87 25.77 -18.60
N GLU A 231 13.54 25.05 -19.67
CA GLU A 231 13.75 25.51 -21.06
C GLU A 231 13.07 26.86 -21.31
N ARG A 232 11.81 27.01 -20.87
CA ARG A 232 11.07 28.27 -20.98
C ARG A 232 11.76 29.40 -20.22
N SER A 233 12.15 29.16 -18.98
CA SER A 233 12.86 30.13 -18.14
C SER A 233 14.20 30.54 -18.75
N ILE A 234 14.94 29.66 -19.38
CA ILE A 234 16.18 29.97 -20.08
C ILE A 234 15.89 30.82 -21.31
N LYS A 235 14.89 30.46 -22.12
CA LYS A 235 14.49 31.26 -23.30
C LYS A 235 14.04 32.68 -22.92
N GLU A 236 13.27 32.81 -21.87
CA GLU A 236 12.86 34.15 -21.36
C GLU A 236 14.06 34.97 -20.91
N LYS A 237 14.99 34.41 -20.16
CA LYS A 237 16.21 35.09 -19.76
C LYS A 237 17.10 35.47 -20.96
N MET A 238 17.25 34.54 -21.92
CA MET A 238 18.03 34.85 -23.13
C MET A 238 17.42 36.00 -23.94
N SER A 239 16.09 36.16 -23.97
CA SER A 239 15.45 37.28 -24.66
C SER A 239 15.61 38.63 -23.94
N LEU A 240 15.91 38.64 -22.65
CA LEU A 240 16.08 39.82 -21.82
C LEU A 240 17.54 40.33 -21.76
N VAL A 241 18.49 39.47 -22.11
CA VAL A 241 19.92 39.82 -22.04
C VAL A 241 20.36 40.54 -23.31
N SER A 242 21.04 41.65 -23.14
CA SER A 242 21.61 42.40 -24.26
C SER A 242 22.79 41.65 -24.90
N PRO A 243 22.98 41.70 -26.23
CA PRO A 243 24.11 41.04 -26.91
C PRO A 243 25.48 41.45 -26.41
N GLU A 244 25.58 42.64 -25.77
CA GLU A 244 26.83 43.22 -25.24
C GLU A 244 27.28 42.58 -23.92
N ASP A 245 26.37 41.98 -23.14
CA ASP A 245 26.61 41.54 -21.75
C ASP A 245 27.33 40.17 -21.64
N LYS A 246 27.60 39.47 -22.74
CA LYS A 246 28.29 38.13 -22.79
C LYS A 246 27.98 37.24 -21.58
N PRO A 247 26.73 36.85 -21.35
CA PRO A 247 26.32 36.14 -20.16
C PRO A 247 26.95 34.74 -20.07
N LEU A 248 27.41 34.35 -18.87
CA LEU A 248 27.87 33.02 -18.62
C LEU A 248 26.70 32.02 -18.56
N PRO A 249 26.86 30.77 -18.99
CA PRO A 249 25.80 29.75 -18.87
C PRO A 249 25.24 29.63 -17.45
N ALA A 250 26.07 29.78 -16.43
CA ALA A 250 25.69 29.70 -15.03
C ALA A 250 24.67 30.79 -14.61
N THR A 251 24.72 31.96 -15.22
CA THR A 251 23.77 33.05 -14.93
C THR A 251 22.41 32.86 -15.63
N LEU A 252 22.40 32.19 -16.77
CA LEU A 252 21.17 31.88 -17.53
C LEU A 252 20.42 30.70 -16.98
N ILE A 253 21.13 29.67 -16.51
CA ILE A 253 20.54 28.43 -16.03
C ILE A 253 20.16 28.58 -14.55
N ASN A 254 18.85 28.50 -14.28
CA ASN A 254 18.33 28.45 -12.92
C ASN A 254 17.67 27.07 -12.67
N ALA A 255 18.27 26.24 -11.82
CA ALA A 255 17.77 24.90 -11.52
C ALA A 255 16.48 24.86 -10.70
N ARG A 256 16.05 25.97 -10.10
CA ARG A 256 14.86 26.05 -9.22
C ARG A 256 13.58 25.47 -9.83
N PRO A 257 13.19 25.71 -11.11
CA PRO A 257 11.98 25.15 -11.70
C PRO A 257 12.00 23.61 -11.77
N LEU A 258 13.17 23.02 -12.01
CA LEU A 258 13.35 21.56 -12.02
C LEU A 258 13.26 20.98 -10.61
N ILE A 259 13.96 21.57 -9.65
CA ILE A 259 13.93 21.16 -8.24
C ILE A 259 12.51 21.28 -7.66
N ALA A 260 11.81 22.40 -7.98
CA ALA A 260 10.43 22.61 -7.56
C ALA A 260 9.48 21.54 -8.11
N SER A 261 9.64 21.14 -9.38
CA SER A 261 8.80 20.10 -10.00
C SER A 261 9.06 18.72 -9.38
N LEU A 262 10.30 18.39 -9.05
CA LEU A 262 10.65 17.14 -8.35
C LEU A 262 10.07 17.14 -6.93
N ASN A 263 10.23 18.20 -6.19
CA ASN A 263 9.67 18.33 -4.84
C ASN A 263 8.14 18.29 -4.85
N GLU A 264 7.49 18.93 -5.84
CA GLU A 264 6.04 18.88 -6.03
C GLU A 264 5.56 17.44 -6.22
N PHE A 265 6.27 16.64 -7.01
CA PHE A 265 5.94 15.21 -7.21
C PHE A 265 5.98 14.45 -5.89
N PHE A 266 7.08 14.50 -5.16
CA PHE A 266 7.22 13.73 -3.92
C PHE A 266 6.30 14.20 -2.78
N ARG A 267 5.92 15.49 -2.76
CA ARG A 267 5.05 16.05 -1.71
C ARG A 267 3.56 15.88 -1.99
N SER A 268 3.11 16.12 -3.21
CA SER A 268 1.68 16.27 -3.54
C SER A 268 1.12 15.20 -4.47
N ASN A 269 1.96 14.36 -5.09
CA ASN A 269 1.46 13.30 -5.97
C ASN A 269 0.70 12.24 -5.15
N GLN A 270 -0.46 11.81 -5.65
CA GLN A 270 -1.29 10.79 -5.01
C GLN A 270 -0.56 9.44 -4.82
N LEU A 271 0.41 9.12 -5.68
CA LEU A 271 1.19 7.88 -5.61
C LEU A 271 2.38 7.97 -4.65
N SER A 272 2.79 9.17 -4.26
CA SER A 272 3.80 9.38 -3.22
C SER A 272 3.12 9.43 -1.86
N THR A 273 3.23 8.34 -1.10
CA THR A 273 2.63 8.20 0.23
C THR A 273 3.70 8.18 1.31
N ILE A 274 3.32 8.53 2.52
CA ILE A 274 4.17 8.28 3.70
C ILE A 274 4.32 6.78 3.85
N LEU A 275 5.56 6.30 4.06
CA LEU A 275 5.83 4.89 4.26
C LEU A 275 5.06 4.38 5.48
N ASP A 276 4.31 3.29 5.30
CA ASP A 276 3.69 2.59 6.42
C ASP A 276 4.74 1.73 7.12
N ASP A 277 5.28 2.24 8.20
CA ASP A 277 6.34 1.64 9.00
C ASP A 277 5.85 1.18 10.39
N THR A 278 4.55 0.91 10.52
CA THR A 278 3.93 0.38 11.74
C THR A 278 4.64 -0.88 12.24
N ASN A 279 4.88 -1.83 11.32
CA ASN A 279 5.65 -3.04 11.59
C ASN A 279 6.46 -3.44 10.33
N PRO A 280 7.39 -4.40 10.46
CA PRO A 280 8.18 -4.85 9.34
C PRO A 280 7.38 -5.30 8.11
N LEU A 281 6.32 -6.04 8.33
CA LEU A 281 5.48 -6.56 7.25
C LEU A 281 4.77 -5.46 6.48
N SER A 282 4.26 -4.44 7.18
CA SER A 282 3.57 -3.30 6.55
C SER A 282 4.50 -2.49 5.65
N GLU A 283 5.77 -2.36 6.00
CA GLU A 283 6.79 -1.71 5.17
C GLU A 283 6.99 -2.44 3.84
N ILE A 284 7.15 -3.77 3.88
CA ILE A 284 7.30 -4.59 2.67
C ILE A 284 6.04 -4.50 1.81
N ASP A 285 4.87 -4.66 2.40
CA ASP A 285 3.60 -4.62 1.67
C ASP A 285 3.36 -3.26 1.01
N ASN A 286 3.73 -2.15 1.67
CA ASN A 286 3.62 -0.81 1.11
C ASN A 286 4.46 -0.66 -0.17
N LEU A 287 5.70 -1.18 -0.15
CA LEU A 287 6.58 -1.16 -1.32
C LEU A 287 6.10 -2.06 -2.47
N ARG A 288 5.36 -3.12 -2.16
CA ARG A 288 4.79 -4.08 -3.13
C ARG A 288 3.37 -3.72 -3.59
N ARG A 289 2.83 -2.61 -3.14
CA ARG A 289 1.49 -2.14 -3.50
C ARG A 289 1.44 -1.72 -4.96
N VAL A 290 0.34 -2.07 -5.63
CA VAL A 290 0.01 -1.71 -7.01
C VAL A 290 -1.34 -1.02 -7.02
N SER A 291 -1.42 0.20 -7.54
CA SER A 291 -2.64 1.00 -7.59
C SER A 291 -3.06 1.27 -9.03
N VAL A 292 -4.36 1.22 -9.28
CA VAL A 292 -4.97 1.67 -10.56
C VAL A 292 -5.22 3.18 -10.54
N LEU A 293 -5.28 3.77 -9.34
CA LEU A 293 -5.55 5.18 -9.10
C LEU A 293 -4.34 6.06 -9.42
N GLY A 294 -4.54 7.37 -9.41
CA GLY A 294 -3.46 8.34 -9.58
C GLY A 294 -3.45 9.02 -10.96
N PRO A 295 -2.47 9.89 -11.23
CA PRO A 295 -2.36 10.61 -12.48
C PRO A 295 -2.20 9.65 -13.68
N GLY A 296 -3.07 9.79 -14.68
CA GLY A 296 -3.10 8.90 -15.85
C GLY A 296 -3.77 7.54 -15.60
N GLY A 297 -4.27 7.29 -14.39
CA GLY A 297 -5.05 6.12 -14.00
C GLY A 297 -6.56 6.38 -14.02
N ILE A 298 -7.31 5.52 -13.32
CA ILE A 298 -8.78 5.57 -13.27
C ILE A 298 -9.22 6.28 -11.98
N ASN A 299 -10.26 7.11 -12.09
CA ASN A 299 -10.90 7.72 -10.92
C ASN A 299 -11.78 6.68 -10.21
N ARG A 300 -11.78 6.71 -8.87
CA ARG A 300 -12.54 5.80 -8.02
C ARG A 300 -14.04 5.75 -8.36
N GLU A 301 -14.65 6.89 -8.63
CA GLU A 301 -16.08 7.01 -8.94
C GLU A 301 -16.46 6.43 -10.30
N ARG A 302 -15.50 6.38 -11.24
CA ARG A 302 -15.69 5.87 -12.61
C ARG A 302 -15.22 4.43 -12.80
N ALA A 303 -14.72 3.80 -11.76
CA ALA A 303 -14.24 2.43 -11.80
C ALA A 303 -15.45 1.46 -11.88
N SER A 304 -15.56 0.74 -13.00
CA SER A 304 -16.56 -0.32 -13.19
C SER A 304 -16.30 -1.54 -12.30
N PHE A 305 -17.28 -2.40 -12.15
CA PHE A 305 -17.13 -3.66 -11.43
C PHE A 305 -16.09 -4.57 -12.09
N SER A 306 -16.02 -4.61 -13.41
CA SER A 306 -15.08 -5.48 -14.13
C SER A 306 -13.61 -5.24 -13.76
N ILE A 307 -13.22 -3.98 -13.54
CA ILE A 307 -11.85 -3.65 -13.16
C ILE A 307 -11.52 -4.04 -11.72
N ARG A 308 -12.54 -4.21 -10.88
CA ARG A 308 -12.41 -4.62 -9.48
C ARG A 308 -12.41 -6.13 -9.30
N ASP A 309 -12.86 -6.87 -10.30
CA ASP A 309 -12.94 -8.31 -10.29
C ASP A 309 -11.55 -8.95 -10.45
N VAL A 310 -11.41 -10.18 -9.95
CA VAL A 310 -10.19 -10.96 -10.13
C VAL A 310 -10.18 -11.55 -11.53
N ASN A 311 -9.17 -11.18 -12.32
CA ASN A 311 -8.95 -11.73 -13.65
C ASN A 311 -8.03 -12.95 -13.60
N SER A 312 -8.26 -13.95 -14.45
CA SER A 312 -7.45 -15.18 -14.53
C SER A 312 -5.95 -14.91 -14.80
N SER A 313 -5.64 -13.82 -15.51
CA SER A 313 -4.27 -13.40 -15.80
C SER A 313 -3.47 -12.92 -14.59
N GLN A 314 -4.16 -12.64 -13.48
CA GLN A 314 -3.52 -12.24 -12.21
C GLN A 314 -2.80 -13.38 -11.51
N TYR A 315 -3.05 -14.63 -11.91
CA TYR A 315 -2.41 -15.81 -11.33
C TYR A 315 -0.89 -15.70 -11.31
N GLY A 316 -0.30 -15.81 -10.14
CA GLY A 316 1.14 -15.71 -9.93
C GLY A 316 1.75 -14.30 -10.12
N ARG A 317 0.95 -13.28 -10.42
CA ARG A 317 1.38 -11.89 -10.67
C ARG A 317 0.88 -10.92 -9.63
N LEU A 318 -0.42 -10.94 -9.35
CA LEU A 318 -1.06 -10.13 -8.32
C LEU A 318 -1.73 -11.04 -7.30
N ASP A 319 -1.68 -10.66 -6.02
CA ASP A 319 -2.31 -11.40 -4.93
C ASP A 319 -3.84 -11.29 -5.02
N PRO A 320 -4.59 -12.40 -5.14
CA PRO A 320 -6.04 -12.37 -5.20
C PRO A 320 -6.70 -12.18 -3.82
N VAL A 321 -5.98 -12.46 -2.73
CA VAL A 321 -6.50 -12.41 -1.36
C VAL A 321 -6.37 -11.02 -0.76
N ARG A 322 -5.19 -10.41 -0.91
CA ARG A 322 -4.87 -9.12 -0.30
C ARG A 322 -5.48 -7.97 -1.09
N SER A 323 -6.45 -7.28 -0.52
CA SER A 323 -7.09 -6.07 -1.09
C SER A 323 -7.61 -5.19 0.06
N PRO A 324 -7.71 -3.87 -0.10
CA PRO A 324 -8.37 -3.01 0.87
C PRO A 324 -9.86 -3.36 1.00
N GLU A 325 -10.41 -3.17 2.19
CA GLU A 325 -11.86 -3.16 2.44
C GLU A 325 -12.40 -1.76 2.18
N GLY A 326 -13.55 -1.65 1.51
CA GLY A 326 -14.23 -0.37 1.28
C GLY A 326 -14.11 0.16 -0.16
N PRO A 327 -14.06 1.49 -0.37
CA PRO A 327 -14.17 2.10 -1.71
C PRO A 327 -13.07 1.70 -2.69
N ASN A 328 -11.91 1.32 -2.21
CA ASN A 328 -10.74 0.96 -3.00
C ASN A 328 -10.63 -0.53 -3.31
N ILE A 329 -11.65 -1.33 -2.99
CA ILE A 329 -11.62 -2.77 -3.24
C ILE A 329 -11.35 -3.07 -4.72
N GLY A 330 -10.41 -3.98 -4.99
CA GLY A 330 -10.02 -4.36 -6.34
C GLY A 330 -9.20 -3.31 -7.12
N LEU A 331 -9.14 -2.04 -6.65
CA LEU A 331 -8.37 -0.96 -7.29
C LEU A 331 -6.95 -0.87 -6.76
N VAL A 332 -6.71 -1.37 -5.57
CA VAL A 332 -5.38 -1.49 -4.97
C VAL A 332 -5.12 -2.97 -4.76
N THR A 333 -4.02 -3.44 -5.31
CA THR A 333 -3.59 -4.85 -5.24
C THR A 333 -2.14 -4.91 -4.80
N TYR A 334 -1.63 -6.12 -4.58
CA TYR A 334 -0.26 -6.36 -4.14
C TYR A 334 0.41 -7.38 -5.05
N LEU A 335 1.72 -7.24 -5.26
CA LEU A 335 2.49 -8.18 -6.07
C LEU A 335 2.55 -9.55 -5.39
N ALA A 336 2.38 -10.61 -6.17
CA ALA A 336 2.63 -11.97 -5.73
C ALA A 336 4.11 -12.20 -5.42
N LEU A 337 4.42 -13.23 -4.62
CA LEU A 337 5.78 -13.47 -4.07
C LEU A 337 6.87 -13.52 -5.14
N TYR A 338 6.62 -14.25 -6.23
CA TYR A 338 7.62 -14.50 -7.29
C TYR A 338 7.41 -13.66 -8.54
N ALA A 339 6.46 -12.71 -8.52
CA ALA A 339 6.21 -11.81 -9.65
C ALA A 339 7.42 -10.92 -9.94
N ARG A 340 7.75 -10.79 -11.20
CA ARG A 340 8.79 -9.88 -11.72
C ARG A 340 8.19 -8.94 -12.74
N VAL A 341 8.87 -7.82 -12.97
CA VAL A 341 8.50 -6.83 -13.99
C VAL A 341 9.56 -6.89 -15.09
N ASN A 342 9.12 -7.10 -16.34
CA ASN A 342 10.00 -7.13 -17.49
C ASN A 342 10.41 -5.72 -17.95
N GLU A 343 11.25 -5.63 -18.98
CA GLU A 343 11.73 -4.37 -19.56
C GLU A 343 10.60 -3.47 -20.09
N PHE A 344 9.47 -4.06 -20.48
CA PHE A 344 8.29 -3.35 -21.00
C PHE A 344 7.30 -2.93 -19.92
N GLY A 345 7.50 -3.38 -18.67
CA GLY A 345 6.62 -3.11 -17.56
C GLY A 345 5.50 -4.16 -17.36
N PHE A 346 5.49 -5.26 -18.10
CA PHE A 346 4.55 -6.35 -17.89
C PHE A 346 4.98 -7.25 -16.74
N LEU A 347 4.02 -7.79 -16.02
CA LEU A 347 4.26 -8.74 -14.94
C LEU A 347 4.49 -10.15 -15.48
N GLU A 348 5.51 -10.79 -14.97
CA GLU A 348 5.92 -12.16 -15.31
C GLU A 348 5.88 -13.05 -14.07
N THR A 349 5.59 -14.33 -14.28
CA THR A 349 5.62 -15.36 -13.23
C THR A 349 6.47 -16.55 -13.68
N PRO A 350 7.17 -17.23 -12.74
CA PRO A 350 8.06 -18.34 -13.10
C PRO A 350 7.29 -19.64 -13.32
N TYR A 351 7.75 -20.42 -14.30
CA TYR A 351 7.28 -21.75 -14.61
C TYR A 351 8.46 -22.69 -14.90
N ARG A 352 8.32 -23.96 -14.61
CA ARG A 352 9.26 -25.00 -15.01
C ARG A 352 8.95 -25.44 -16.44
N LYS A 353 9.95 -25.49 -17.30
CA LYS A 353 9.82 -25.96 -18.67
C LYS A 353 9.73 -27.49 -18.73
N VAL A 354 8.97 -27.96 -19.67
CA VAL A 354 8.74 -29.39 -19.89
C VAL A 354 9.33 -29.82 -21.24
N GLU A 355 10.00 -30.94 -21.26
CA GLU A 355 10.50 -31.57 -22.49
C GLU A 355 9.62 -32.76 -22.86
N LYS A 356 9.20 -32.79 -24.13
CA LYS A 356 8.35 -33.86 -24.69
C LYS A 356 9.21 -34.84 -25.48
N ILE A 357 9.40 -36.04 -24.96
CA ILE A 357 10.20 -37.09 -25.56
C ILE A 357 9.25 -38.12 -26.18
N LYS A 358 9.28 -38.25 -27.50
CA LYS A 358 8.47 -39.26 -28.24
C LYS A 358 9.15 -40.63 -28.15
N LYS A 359 8.53 -41.58 -27.51
CA LYS A 359 8.96 -42.97 -27.41
C LYS A 359 7.91 -43.91 -28.05
N GLY A 360 8.02 -44.10 -29.37
CA GLY A 360 7.03 -44.83 -30.16
C GLY A 360 5.71 -44.08 -30.32
N LYS A 361 4.60 -44.70 -29.84
CA LYS A 361 3.27 -44.05 -29.86
C LYS A 361 2.98 -43.19 -28.61
N GLU A 362 3.78 -43.33 -27.55
CA GLU A 362 3.61 -42.60 -26.30
C GLU A 362 4.54 -41.36 -26.27
N THR A 363 4.03 -40.27 -25.73
CA THR A 363 4.80 -39.05 -25.48
C THR A 363 5.10 -39.04 -23.99
N LEU A 364 6.36 -39.30 -23.60
CA LEU A 364 6.84 -39.11 -22.24
C LEU A 364 7.16 -37.63 -22.02
N VAL A 365 6.70 -37.11 -20.90
CA VAL A 365 6.83 -35.70 -20.55
C VAL A 365 7.76 -35.59 -19.34
N LYS A 366 8.90 -34.93 -19.52
CA LYS A 366 9.93 -34.73 -18.49
C LYS A 366 9.93 -33.29 -18.02
N VAL A 367 9.81 -33.07 -16.73
CA VAL A 367 9.93 -31.73 -16.11
C VAL A 367 11.42 -31.40 -15.96
N THR A 368 11.84 -30.25 -16.48
CA THR A 368 13.22 -29.77 -16.36
C THR A 368 13.37 -28.84 -15.16
N ASP A 369 14.61 -28.61 -14.75
CA ASP A 369 14.92 -27.61 -13.71
C ASP A 369 15.05 -26.19 -14.28
N GLU A 370 14.87 -26.02 -15.62
CA GLU A 370 14.90 -24.72 -16.29
C GLU A 370 13.64 -23.93 -15.91
N ILE A 371 13.87 -22.78 -15.27
CA ILE A 371 12.80 -21.85 -14.88
C ILE A 371 12.69 -20.74 -15.94
N VAL A 372 11.52 -20.59 -16.53
CA VAL A 372 11.18 -19.58 -17.51
C VAL A 372 10.14 -18.62 -16.94
N TYR A 373 10.38 -17.32 -17.10
CA TYR A 373 9.39 -16.31 -16.71
C TYR A 373 8.51 -15.98 -17.90
N LEU A 374 7.19 -16.12 -17.74
CA LEU A 374 6.21 -15.87 -18.80
C LEU A 374 5.35 -14.66 -18.46
N THR A 375 5.08 -13.84 -19.49
CA THR A 375 4.06 -12.80 -19.42
C THR A 375 2.66 -13.41 -19.54
N ALA A 376 1.62 -12.66 -19.16
CA ALA A 376 0.24 -13.14 -19.29
C ALA A 376 -0.17 -13.45 -20.73
N ASP A 377 0.43 -12.78 -21.69
CA ASP A 377 0.21 -12.96 -23.12
C ASP A 377 0.84 -14.28 -23.64
N ASP A 378 2.06 -14.56 -23.18
CA ASP A 378 2.77 -15.80 -23.53
C ASP A 378 2.16 -17.03 -22.87
N GLU A 379 1.55 -16.85 -21.70
CA GLU A 379 0.86 -17.89 -20.94
C GLU A 379 -0.47 -18.31 -21.60
N ALA A 380 -1.20 -17.37 -22.20
CA ALA A 380 -2.55 -17.60 -22.73
C ALA A 380 -2.61 -18.76 -23.75
N ASP A 381 -1.57 -18.91 -24.55
CA ASP A 381 -1.50 -19.94 -25.61
C ASP A 381 -0.85 -21.26 -25.13
N ARG A 382 -0.50 -21.38 -23.84
CA ARG A 382 0.20 -22.55 -23.28
C ARG A 382 -0.68 -23.38 -22.37
N TYR A 383 -0.41 -24.67 -22.31
CA TYR A 383 -1.03 -25.58 -21.36
C TYR A 383 -0.15 -25.72 -20.12
N ILE A 384 -0.64 -25.28 -18.98
CA ILE A 384 0.11 -25.24 -17.73
C ILE A 384 -0.61 -26.11 -16.70
N THR A 385 0.16 -26.91 -15.96
CA THR A 385 -0.32 -27.72 -14.84
C THR A 385 0.25 -27.24 -13.51
N TYR A 386 -0.34 -27.67 -12.40
CA TYR A 386 0.08 -27.30 -11.05
C TYR A 386 1.29 -28.13 -10.57
N SER A 387 1.98 -27.64 -9.54
CA SER A 387 3.22 -28.25 -9.01
C SER A 387 3.02 -29.55 -8.23
N GLY A 388 1.79 -29.87 -7.80
CA GLY A 388 1.49 -31.03 -6.96
C GLY A 388 1.26 -32.34 -7.73
N ILE A 389 1.77 -32.46 -8.96
CA ILE A 389 1.72 -33.68 -9.78
C ILE A 389 2.73 -34.72 -9.29
N LYS A 390 2.48 -36.00 -9.58
CA LYS A 390 3.41 -37.09 -9.28
C LYS A 390 4.53 -37.08 -10.33
N ILE A 391 5.74 -36.88 -9.86
CA ILE A 391 6.95 -36.91 -10.68
C ILE A 391 7.83 -38.06 -10.23
N SER A 392 8.24 -38.91 -11.20
CA SER A 392 9.21 -40.01 -10.95
C SER A 392 10.59 -39.42 -10.56
N GLY A 393 11.42 -40.23 -9.89
CA GLY A 393 12.79 -39.83 -9.55
C GLY A 393 13.64 -39.40 -10.73
N ASP A 394 13.31 -39.82 -11.96
CA ASP A 394 13.98 -39.38 -13.22
C ASP A 394 13.38 -38.14 -13.84
N GLY A 395 12.37 -37.52 -13.19
CA GLY A 395 11.72 -36.27 -13.63
C GLY A 395 10.55 -36.46 -14.60
N TYR A 396 10.07 -37.69 -14.84
CA TYR A 396 8.91 -37.95 -15.70
C TYR A 396 7.62 -37.83 -14.92
N ILE A 397 6.57 -37.31 -15.57
CA ILE A 397 5.22 -37.23 -15.03
C ILE A 397 4.58 -38.65 -15.12
N GLU A 398 4.04 -39.15 -14.01
CA GLU A 398 3.45 -40.47 -13.91
C GLU A 398 1.96 -40.51 -14.29
N ASP A 399 1.22 -39.44 -14.07
CA ASP A 399 -0.21 -39.36 -14.30
C ASP A 399 -0.52 -39.26 -15.81
N GLU A 400 -1.50 -40.01 -16.31
CA GLU A 400 -1.92 -39.95 -17.74
C GLU A 400 -2.75 -38.71 -18.08
N ARG A 401 -3.55 -38.26 -17.10
CA ARG A 401 -4.41 -37.06 -17.23
C ARG A 401 -4.17 -36.10 -16.08
N LEU A 402 -4.12 -34.82 -16.39
CA LEU A 402 -3.85 -33.77 -15.43
C LEU A 402 -4.85 -32.62 -15.59
N PRO A 403 -5.15 -31.90 -14.51
CA PRO A 403 -5.80 -30.62 -14.62
C PRO A 403 -4.86 -29.61 -15.29
N LEU A 404 -5.38 -28.99 -16.34
CA LEU A 404 -4.67 -28.03 -17.19
C LEU A 404 -5.33 -26.67 -17.12
N ARG A 405 -4.51 -25.66 -17.10
CA ARG A 405 -4.92 -24.26 -17.26
C ARG A 405 -4.52 -23.80 -18.67
N HIS A 406 -5.50 -23.33 -19.44
CA HIS A 406 -5.31 -22.80 -20.79
C HIS A 406 -6.26 -21.63 -21.03
N ASN A 407 -5.75 -20.50 -21.43
CA ASN A 407 -6.52 -19.27 -21.70
C ASN A 407 -7.54 -18.92 -20.59
N GLY A 408 -7.11 -19.02 -19.32
CA GLY A 408 -7.94 -18.72 -18.16
C GLY A 408 -9.00 -19.79 -17.82
N ASN A 409 -9.13 -20.84 -18.61
CA ASN A 409 -10.04 -21.95 -18.36
C ASN A 409 -9.32 -23.14 -17.75
N PHE A 410 -10.01 -23.84 -16.85
CA PHE A 410 -9.55 -25.09 -16.27
C PHE A 410 -10.18 -26.27 -17.00
N SER A 411 -9.37 -27.18 -17.46
CA SER A 411 -9.80 -28.43 -18.12
C SER A 411 -8.94 -29.60 -17.69
N GLU A 412 -9.44 -30.79 -17.82
CA GLU A 412 -8.66 -32.00 -17.63
C GLU A 412 -8.23 -32.55 -19.00
N GLY A 413 -6.93 -32.76 -19.18
CA GLY A 413 -6.39 -33.20 -20.45
C GLY A 413 -5.22 -34.18 -20.33
N PRO A 414 -4.81 -34.80 -21.45
CA PRO A 414 -3.67 -35.73 -21.46
C PRO A 414 -2.36 -35.00 -21.20
N VAL A 415 -1.42 -35.69 -20.54
CA VAL A 415 -0.08 -35.17 -20.20
C VAL A 415 0.71 -34.65 -21.41
N ALA A 416 0.49 -35.26 -22.59
CA ALA A 416 1.18 -34.82 -23.82
C ALA A 416 0.94 -33.36 -24.21
N LEU A 417 -0.12 -32.73 -23.70
CA LEU A 417 -0.41 -31.30 -23.95
C LEU A 417 0.40 -30.37 -23.05
N VAL A 418 0.87 -30.82 -21.89
CA VAL A 418 1.57 -29.97 -20.91
C VAL A 418 2.80 -29.30 -21.52
N ASP A 419 2.89 -27.97 -21.43
CA ASP A 419 4.05 -27.18 -21.86
C ASP A 419 4.89 -26.70 -20.68
N PHE A 420 4.24 -26.36 -19.56
CA PHE A 420 4.85 -25.84 -18.35
C PHE A 420 4.20 -26.38 -17.08
N VAL A 421 4.96 -26.35 -16.00
CA VAL A 421 4.52 -26.74 -14.66
C VAL A 421 4.78 -25.59 -13.70
N ASP A 422 3.83 -25.31 -12.79
CA ASP A 422 4.02 -24.31 -11.73
C ASP A 422 5.25 -24.67 -10.87
N VAL A 423 6.02 -23.67 -10.44
CA VAL A 423 7.21 -23.88 -9.59
C VAL A 423 6.80 -24.27 -8.18
N THR A 424 5.84 -23.55 -7.61
CA THR A 424 5.34 -23.75 -6.24
C THR A 424 3.90 -23.24 -6.13
N PRO A 425 3.06 -23.86 -5.28
CA PRO A 425 1.70 -23.35 -5.04
C PRO A 425 1.68 -21.95 -4.44
N ARG A 426 2.71 -21.58 -3.68
CA ARG A 426 2.84 -20.26 -3.03
C ARG A 426 2.98 -19.08 -4.02
N GLN A 427 3.27 -19.36 -5.28
CA GLN A 427 3.43 -18.28 -6.28
C GLN A 427 2.18 -17.44 -6.51
N VAL A 428 1.01 -17.90 -6.11
CA VAL A 428 -0.27 -17.23 -6.33
C VAL A 428 -0.48 -16.04 -5.40
N ILE A 429 0.04 -16.12 -4.19
CA ILE A 429 -0.23 -15.19 -3.09
C ILE A 429 0.91 -14.20 -2.85
N GLY A 430 0.59 -13.09 -2.15
CA GLY A 430 1.55 -12.08 -1.72
C GLY A 430 2.19 -12.38 -0.37
N ALA A 431 2.99 -11.42 0.14
CA ALA A 431 3.75 -11.58 1.38
C ALA A 431 2.86 -11.77 2.61
N SER A 432 1.86 -10.92 2.82
CA SER A 432 0.97 -10.99 3.99
C SER A 432 0.12 -12.26 4.01
N ALA A 433 -0.43 -12.66 2.87
CA ALA A 433 -1.23 -13.87 2.77
C ALA A 433 -0.39 -15.14 2.99
N SER A 434 0.90 -15.12 2.63
CA SER A 434 1.82 -16.25 2.80
C SER A 434 2.15 -16.57 4.27
N LEU A 435 1.86 -15.65 5.19
CA LEU A 435 2.06 -15.84 6.63
C LEU A 435 0.87 -16.49 7.35
N ILE A 436 -0.24 -16.73 6.67
CA ILE A 436 -1.43 -17.35 7.25
C ILE A 436 -1.29 -18.88 7.13
N PRO A 437 -1.11 -19.62 8.23
CA PRO A 437 -1.11 -21.09 8.19
C PRO A 437 -2.51 -21.58 7.86
N PHE A 438 -2.63 -22.73 7.19
CA PHE A 438 -3.92 -23.30 6.77
C PHE A 438 -4.83 -22.36 5.98
N LEU A 439 -4.25 -21.49 5.17
CA LEU A 439 -5.01 -20.52 4.37
C LEU A 439 -6.09 -21.17 3.49
N ALA A 440 -5.84 -22.36 2.97
CA ALA A 440 -6.78 -23.10 2.14
C ALA A 440 -8.07 -23.50 2.87
N HIS A 441 -8.05 -23.53 4.21
CA HIS A 441 -9.19 -23.89 5.06
C HIS A 441 -9.97 -22.68 5.58
N ASP A 442 -9.55 -21.48 5.22
CA ASP A 442 -10.22 -20.23 5.60
C ASP A 442 -11.09 -19.69 4.46
N GLU A 443 -12.23 -19.14 4.80
CA GLU A 443 -13.09 -18.43 3.86
C GLU A 443 -12.36 -17.17 3.32
N GLY A 444 -12.53 -16.87 2.00
CA GLY A 444 -11.75 -15.84 1.31
C GLY A 444 -11.82 -14.46 1.92
N ASN A 445 -13.01 -14.01 2.33
CA ASN A 445 -13.17 -12.70 2.98
C ASN A 445 -12.45 -12.63 4.33
N ARG A 446 -12.41 -13.73 5.07
CA ARG A 446 -11.69 -13.80 6.35
C ARG A 446 -10.18 -13.85 6.15
N SER A 447 -9.70 -14.53 5.13
CA SER A 447 -8.29 -14.50 4.73
C SER A 447 -7.84 -13.09 4.34
N LEU A 448 -8.67 -12.35 3.61
CA LEU A 448 -8.44 -10.94 3.29
C LEU A 448 -8.33 -10.09 4.57
N MET A 449 -9.27 -10.24 5.50
CA MET A 449 -9.22 -9.53 6.79
C MET A 449 -7.97 -9.90 7.60
N GLY A 450 -7.60 -11.19 7.64
CA GLY A 450 -6.40 -11.67 8.32
C GLY A 450 -5.12 -11.06 7.75
N SER A 451 -4.98 -11.05 6.43
CA SER A 451 -3.83 -10.43 5.76
C SER A 451 -3.76 -8.91 6.03
N ASN A 452 -4.90 -8.20 6.04
CA ASN A 452 -4.96 -6.78 6.37
C ASN A 452 -4.57 -6.50 7.82
N MET A 453 -5.05 -7.31 8.77
CA MET A 453 -4.79 -7.11 10.20
C MET A 453 -3.34 -7.40 10.59
N GLN A 454 -2.64 -8.33 9.95
CA GLN A 454 -1.21 -8.54 10.18
C GLN A 454 -0.38 -7.27 9.96
N CYS A 455 -0.73 -6.45 8.97
CA CYS A 455 -0.06 -5.17 8.72
C CYS A 455 -0.41 -4.09 9.75
N GLN A 456 -1.47 -4.26 10.53
CA GLN A 456 -1.89 -3.35 11.61
C GLN A 456 -1.39 -3.78 13.00
N SER A 457 -0.62 -4.85 13.10
CA SER A 457 -0.08 -5.29 14.38
C SER A 457 0.98 -4.33 14.90
N VAL A 458 0.95 -4.09 16.22
CA VAL A 458 1.89 -3.19 16.90
C VAL A 458 3.11 -3.97 17.35
N PRO A 459 4.34 -3.43 17.20
CA PRO A 459 5.53 -4.04 17.78
C PRO A 459 5.41 -4.15 19.29
N LEU A 460 5.60 -5.37 19.81
CA LEU A 460 5.55 -5.67 21.23
C LEU A 460 6.92 -5.50 21.88
N VAL A 461 6.94 -5.26 23.20
CA VAL A 461 8.17 -5.22 23.99
C VAL A 461 8.85 -6.59 24.01
N ASN A 462 8.05 -7.65 24.20
CA ASN A 462 8.49 -9.03 24.18
C ASN A 462 7.74 -9.81 23.08
N PRO A 463 8.15 -9.67 21.83
CA PRO A 463 7.55 -10.45 20.75
C PRO A 463 7.94 -11.93 20.87
N GLU A 464 7.15 -12.82 20.30
CA GLU A 464 7.41 -14.25 20.23
C GLU A 464 7.12 -14.75 18.82
N SER A 465 7.99 -15.59 18.27
CA SER A 465 7.75 -16.19 16.98
C SER A 465 6.63 -17.25 17.05
N PRO A 466 5.81 -17.39 16.00
CA PRO A 466 4.69 -18.31 16.03
C PRO A 466 5.16 -19.77 16.15
N VAL A 467 4.50 -20.55 17.01
CA VAL A 467 4.72 -21.99 17.12
C VAL A 467 4.31 -22.67 15.83
N VAL A 468 3.17 -22.25 15.25
CA VAL A 468 2.71 -22.71 13.94
C VAL A 468 2.99 -21.62 12.93
N GLY A 469 4.06 -21.75 12.19
CA GLY A 469 4.48 -20.81 11.14
C GLY A 469 4.32 -21.39 9.74
N THR A 470 4.64 -20.59 8.73
CA THR A 470 4.61 -20.99 7.31
C THR A 470 6.00 -21.15 6.70
N GLY A 471 7.06 -20.83 7.44
CA GLY A 471 8.44 -20.79 6.96
C GLY A 471 8.81 -19.55 6.18
N MET A 472 7.85 -18.65 5.94
CA MET A 472 8.10 -17.37 5.27
C MET A 472 8.55 -16.28 6.25
N GLU A 473 8.39 -16.46 7.54
CA GLU A 473 8.73 -15.50 8.60
C GLU A 473 10.20 -15.09 8.52
N LYS A 474 11.09 -16.07 8.34
CA LYS A 474 12.54 -15.86 8.21
C LYS A 474 12.92 -15.15 6.93
N GLU A 475 12.29 -15.50 5.81
CA GLU A 475 12.56 -14.88 4.51
C GLU A 475 12.08 -13.42 4.47
N ILE A 476 10.93 -13.13 5.06
CA ILE A 476 10.41 -11.76 5.19
C ILE A 476 11.33 -10.93 6.09
N ALA A 477 11.76 -11.48 7.22
CA ALA A 477 12.70 -10.79 8.12
C ALA A 477 14.04 -10.47 7.43
N LYS A 478 14.58 -11.38 6.61
CA LYS A 478 15.79 -11.14 5.81
C LYS A 478 15.59 -10.09 4.72
N GLY A 479 14.43 -10.07 4.10
CA GLY A 479 14.08 -9.11 3.05
C GLY A 479 14.01 -7.66 3.55
N MET A 480 13.94 -7.48 4.84
CA MET A 480 13.96 -6.19 5.51
C MET A 480 15.36 -5.82 5.95
N SER A 481 15.78 -4.61 5.65
CA SER A 481 17.03 -4.07 6.14
C SER A 481 16.98 -3.56 7.60
N ARG A 482 16.03 -4.06 8.40
CA ARG A 482 15.82 -3.66 9.81
C ARG A 482 16.47 -4.62 10.79
N VAL A 483 16.85 -5.81 10.33
CA VAL A 483 17.66 -6.79 11.06
C VAL A 483 19.12 -6.56 10.75
N VAL A 484 19.97 -6.61 11.74
CA VAL A 484 21.41 -6.42 11.58
C VAL A 484 22.08 -7.79 11.44
N TYR A 485 22.64 -8.05 10.27
CA TYR A 485 23.42 -9.25 9.98
C TYR A 485 24.91 -8.91 9.85
N ALA A 486 25.77 -9.83 10.27
CA ALA A 486 27.21 -9.71 10.09
C ALA A 486 27.57 -9.63 8.60
N ARG A 487 28.29 -8.60 8.20
CA ARG A 487 28.79 -8.45 6.82
C ARG A 487 30.03 -9.26 6.54
N HIS A 488 30.86 -9.44 7.57
CA HIS A 488 32.10 -10.18 7.48
C HIS A 488 32.24 -11.13 8.66
N SER A 489 33.03 -12.18 8.49
CA SER A 489 33.32 -13.13 9.55
C SER A 489 34.36 -12.55 10.54
N GLY A 490 34.12 -12.79 11.83
CA GLY A 490 34.98 -12.27 12.87
C GLY A 490 34.60 -12.76 14.28
N VAL A 491 35.17 -12.13 15.28
CA VAL A 491 34.91 -12.37 16.70
C VAL A 491 34.40 -11.09 17.33
N VAL A 492 33.32 -11.20 18.11
CA VAL A 492 32.71 -10.06 18.82
C VAL A 492 33.64 -9.65 19.98
N GLU A 493 34.21 -8.45 19.94
CA GLU A 493 35.05 -7.90 21.02
C GLU A 493 34.20 -7.19 22.09
N TYR A 494 33.18 -6.44 21.61
CA TYR A 494 32.32 -5.66 22.50
C TYR A 494 30.85 -5.71 22.03
N ALA A 495 29.94 -5.82 22.96
CA ALA A 495 28.52 -5.76 22.66
C ALA A 495 27.77 -5.09 23.83
N ASP A 496 27.09 -3.99 23.51
CA ASP A 496 26.16 -3.33 24.42
C ASP A 496 24.82 -3.04 23.68
N ALA A 497 23.90 -2.36 24.37
CA ALA A 497 22.60 -2.06 23.82
C ALA A 497 22.63 -1.11 22.60
N LYS A 498 23.70 -0.35 22.37
CA LYS A 498 23.84 0.67 21.33
C LYS A 498 24.86 0.32 20.26
N THR A 499 25.91 -0.42 20.64
CA THR A 499 27.05 -0.69 19.76
C THR A 499 27.49 -2.13 19.87
N VAL A 500 27.85 -2.72 18.73
CA VAL A 500 28.48 -4.03 18.64
C VAL A 500 29.74 -3.90 17.82
N GLU A 501 30.88 -4.35 18.35
CA GLU A 501 32.18 -4.29 17.70
C GLU A 501 32.66 -5.69 17.38
N VAL A 502 32.97 -5.91 16.11
CA VAL A 502 33.44 -7.20 15.60
C VAL A 502 34.85 -7.03 15.05
N LYS A 503 35.80 -7.82 15.57
CA LYS A 503 37.13 -7.93 15.02
C LYS A 503 37.13 -8.90 13.87
N LEU A 504 37.49 -8.42 12.71
CA LEU A 504 37.41 -9.18 11.45
C LEU A 504 38.56 -10.15 11.28
N ASP A 505 38.29 -11.34 10.75
CA ASP A 505 39.29 -12.36 10.37
C ASP A 505 40.13 -11.89 9.17
N LYS A 506 39.56 -11.09 8.27
CA LYS A 506 40.19 -10.53 7.08
C LYS A 506 39.94 -9.03 7.00
N LYS A 507 40.88 -8.26 6.45
CA LYS A 507 40.69 -6.84 6.22
C LYS A 507 39.48 -6.61 5.28
N ALA A 508 38.55 -5.75 5.71
CA ALA A 508 37.44 -5.31 4.89
C ALA A 508 37.86 -4.11 4.01
N ASP A 509 37.25 -4.01 2.81
CA ASP A 509 37.49 -2.87 1.94
C ASP A 509 36.66 -1.67 2.40
N ILE A 510 37.34 -0.58 2.75
CA ILE A 510 36.73 0.65 3.28
C ILE A 510 35.76 1.28 2.29
N ALA A 511 35.94 1.02 0.98
CA ALA A 511 35.09 1.57 -0.08
C ALA A 511 33.65 0.99 -0.10
N THR A 512 33.39 -0.15 0.51
CA THR A 512 32.07 -0.84 0.52
C THR A 512 31.18 -0.48 1.71
N SER A 513 31.66 0.31 2.68
CA SER A 513 31.03 0.48 3.98
C SER A 513 30.30 1.80 4.24
N LYS A 514 29.92 2.56 3.23
CA LYS A 514 29.12 3.79 3.40
C LYS A 514 27.63 3.53 3.65
N ALA A 515 27.30 2.66 4.60
CA ALA A 515 25.96 2.63 5.16
C ALA A 515 26.04 3.30 6.54
N ASP A 516 25.19 4.29 6.79
CA ASP A 516 25.20 5.18 7.96
C ASP A 516 25.12 4.50 9.35
N GLU A 517 25.02 3.17 9.39
CA GLU A 517 24.85 2.38 10.62
C GLU A 517 26.06 1.47 10.92
N ILE A 518 27.07 1.43 10.05
CA ILE A 518 28.24 0.57 10.20
C ILE A 518 29.51 1.35 9.90
N GLU A 519 30.38 1.41 10.87
CA GLU A 519 31.66 2.08 10.79
C GLU A 519 32.80 1.05 10.75
N ILE A 520 33.70 1.16 9.77
CA ILE A 520 34.91 0.34 9.71
C ILE A 520 36.06 1.18 10.23
N THR A 521 36.65 0.72 11.31
CA THR A 521 37.78 1.34 11.99
C THR A 521 39.01 0.43 11.97
N ASP A 522 40.15 0.90 12.46
CA ASP A 522 41.38 0.13 12.62
C ASP A 522 41.96 -0.42 11.29
N ASP A 523 42.03 0.42 10.24
CA ASP A 523 42.51 0.05 8.89
C ASP A 523 41.78 -1.17 8.27
N GLY A 524 40.49 -1.30 8.52
CA GLY A 524 39.66 -2.37 7.97
C GLY A 524 39.69 -3.68 8.78
N LYS A 525 40.16 -3.67 10.03
CA LYS A 525 40.21 -4.84 10.90
C LYS A 525 39.07 -4.92 11.91
N LYS A 526 38.38 -3.81 12.16
CA LYS A 526 37.28 -3.72 13.12
C LYS A 526 36.06 -3.12 12.49
N GLU A 527 34.91 -3.75 12.69
CA GLU A 527 33.63 -3.30 12.22
C GLU A 527 32.74 -2.97 13.41
N THR A 528 32.20 -1.76 13.47
CA THR A 528 31.33 -1.26 14.53
C THR A 528 29.93 -1.07 14.00
N TYR A 529 28.96 -1.74 14.59
CA TYR A 529 27.54 -1.64 14.29
C TYR A 529 26.86 -0.72 15.29
N HIS A 530 26.26 0.38 14.81
CA HIS A 530 25.47 1.31 15.63
C HIS A 530 24.00 0.92 15.57
N LEU A 531 23.41 0.60 16.71
CA LEU A 531 22.05 0.11 16.81
C LEU A 531 21.08 1.26 17.12
N MET A 532 19.94 1.24 16.46
CA MET A 532 18.87 2.20 16.69
C MET A 532 18.08 1.83 17.95
N LYS A 533 17.92 2.78 18.87
CA LYS A 533 17.20 2.61 20.13
C LYS A 533 16.03 3.58 20.20
N PHE A 534 14.83 3.05 20.49
CA PHE A 534 13.63 3.82 20.76
C PHE A 534 13.35 4.96 19.78
N LYS A 535 13.54 4.68 18.48
CA LYS A 535 13.23 5.64 17.42
C LYS A 535 11.72 5.63 17.15
N ARG A 536 11.12 6.81 16.99
CA ARG A 536 9.73 6.96 16.56
C ARG A 536 9.58 6.61 15.10
N THR A 537 8.54 5.85 14.76
CA THR A 537 8.08 5.65 13.38
C THR A 537 7.04 6.72 12.99
N ALA A 538 6.71 6.85 11.71
CA ALA A 538 5.69 7.79 11.24
C ALA A 538 4.29 7.53 11.86
N HIS A 539 4.03 6.30 12.30
CA HIS A 539 2.77 5.87 12.94
C HIS A 539 2.85 5.78 14.47
N SER A 540 3.79 6.50 15.07
CA SER A 540 3.98 6.56 16.54
C SER A 540 4.34 5.23 17.20
N THR A 541 4.74 4.22 16.44
CA THR A 541 5.26 2.96 16.99
C THR A 541 6.73 3.06 17.33
N CYS A 542 7.22 2.16 18.17
CA CYS A 542 8.61 2.16 18.64
C CYS A 542 9.48 1.29 17.73
N TYR A 543 10.52 1.88 17.17
CA TYR A 543 11.58 1.17 16.48
C TYR A 543 12.75 0.97 17.43
N ASN A 544 13.02 -0.27 17.80
CA ASN A 544 14.08 -0.63 18.72
C ASN A 544 14.81 -1.88 18.24
N GLN A 545 16.14 -1.84 18.22
CA GLN A 545 16.97 -3.00 17.91
C GLN A 545 17.51 -3.63 19.20
N LYS A 546 17.51 -4.96 19.24
CA LYS A 546 17.92 -5.75 20.41
C LYS A 546 19.07 -6.68 20.01
N VAL A 547 20.21 -6.60 20.70
CA VAL A 547 21.37 -7.45 20.49
C VAL A 547 21.07 -8.90 20.88
N VAL A 548 21.48 -9.85 20.04
CA VAL A 548 21.29 -11.29 20.24
C VAL A 548 22.58 -12.00 20.62
N ILE A 549 23.73 -11.42 20.25
CA ILE A 549 25.07 -12.01 20.44
C ILE A 549 25.76 -11.48 21.68
N CYS A 550 26.70 -12.27 22.20
CA CYS A 550 27.52 -11.93 23.36
C CYS A 550 28.99 -11.66 23.00
N PRO A 551 29.71 -10.87 23.78
CA PRO A 551 31.17 -10.71 23.61
C PRO A 551 31.88 -12.07 23.66
N GLY A 552 32.79 -12.33 22.74
CA GLY A 552 33.49 -13.60 22.57
C GLY A 552 32.87 -14.56 21.55
N ASP A 553 31.65 -14.30 21.09
CA ASP A 553 31.00 -15.14 20.08
C ASP A 553 31.70 -15.00 18.72
N ARG A 554 31.77 -16.09 17.98
CA ARG A 554 32.28 -16.08 16.61
C ARG A 554 31.13 -15.98 15.64
N VAL A 555 31.14 -14.92 14.81
CA VAL A 555 30.13 -14.65 13.81
C VAL A 555 30.70 -14.92 12.41
N ARG A 556 29.86 -15.48 11.52
CA ARG A 556 30.12 -15.67 10.10
C ARG A 556 29.36 -14.62 9.31
N GLU A 557 29.77 -14.41 8.07
CA GLU A 557 29.02 -13.56 7.14
C GLU A 557 27.58 -14.07 7.02
N GLY A 558 26.61 -13.19 7.26
CA GLY A 558 25.16 -13.49 7.26
C GLY A 558 24.60 -13.98 8.59
N ASP A 559 25.39 -14.12 9.66
CA ASP A 559 24.87 -14.43 10.99
C ASP A 559 24.16 -13.22 11.61
N LEU A 560 23.16 -13.50 12.45
CA LEU A 560 22.37 -12.49 13.14
C LEU A 560 23.16 -11.80 14.24
N ILE A 561 23.20 -10.47 14.21
CA ILE A 561 23.81 -9.64 15.26
C ILE A 561 22.73 -9.04 16.17
N ALA A 562 21.73 -8.40 15.59
CA ALA A 562 20.66 -7.77 16.35
C ALA A 562 19.31 -7.92 15.65
N ASP A 563 18.27 -8.20 16.43
CA ASP A 563 16.88 -8.23 16.00
C ASP A 563 16.31 -6.82 15.87
N GLY A 564 15.39 -6.66 14.93
CA GLY A 564 14.58 -5.44 14.75
C GLY A 564 13.25 -5.48 15.51
N PRO A 565 12.38 -4.48 15.31
CA PRO A 565 11.05 -4.48 15.88
C PRO A 565 10.22 -5.65 15.35
N SER A 566 9.39 -6.26 16.17
CA SER A 566 8.59 -7.45 15.81
C SER A 566 9.39 -8.59 15.18
N ILE A 567 10.59 -8.80 15.64
CA ILE A 567 11.47 -9.90 15.19
C ILE A 567 12.08 -10.55 16.42
N GLU A 568 12.12 -11.88 16.42
CA GLU A 568 12.75 -12.72 17.43
C GLU A 568 13.66 -13.74 16.75
N PHE A 569 14.96 -13.72 17.10
CA PHE A 569 15.99 -14.59 16.51
C PHE A 569 15.98 -14.64 14.97
N GLY A 570 15.74 -13.49 14.33
CA GLY A 570 15.68 -13.36 12.87
C GLY A 570 14.39 -13.87 12.22
N GLU A 571 13.37 -14.21 13.00
CA GLU A 571 12.03 -14.59 12.53
C GLU A 571 11.01 -13.50 12.84
N LEU A 572 10.09 -13.26 11.91
CA LEU A 572 9.02 -12.29 12.08
C LEU A 572 8.08 -12.69 13.22
N SER A 573 7.89 -11.80 14.19
CA SER A 573 7.15 -12.05 15.43
C SER A 573 6.15 -10.91 15.68
N LEU A 574 4.96 -11.00 15.06
CA LEU A 574 3.93 -9.95 15.11
C LEU A 574 3.07 -10.00 16.39
N GLY A 575 3.16 -11.05 17.19
CA GLY A 575 2.31 -11.26 18.36
C GLY A 575 2.90 -12.24 19.37
N ARG A 576 2.01 -12.99 20.07
CA ARG A 576 2.34 -13.98 21.10
C ARG A 576 1.52 -15.23 20.94
N ASN A 577 2.11 -16.37 21.32
CA ASN A 577 1.41 -17.65 21.43
C ASN A 577 0.69 -17.71 22.78
N LEU A 578 -0.64 -17.86 22.76
CA LEU A 578 -1.47 -17.85 23.98
C LEU A 578 -2.38 -19.06 24.01
N VAL A 579 -2.68 -19.54 25.23
CA VAL A 579 -3.62 -20.63 25.47
C VAL A 579 -5.05 -20.12 25.29
N ILE A 580 -5.75 -20.64 24.31
CA ILE A 580 -7.12 -20.22 23.97
C ILE A 580 -8.11 -21.35 24.25
N ALA A 581 -9.28 -20.96 24.79
CA ALA A 581 -10.43 -21.84 24.93
C ALA A 581 -11.63 -21.27 24.16
N TYR A 582 -12.28 -22.12 23.37
CA TYR A 582 -13.51 -21.73 22.65
C TYR A 582 -14.74 -22.10 23.47
N THR A 583 -15.15 -21.18 24.34
CA THR A 583 -16.29 -21.39 25.24
C THR A 583 -17.01 -20.08 25.53
N SER A 584 -18.19 -20.16 26.12
CA SER A 584 -18.90 -19.00 26.64
C SER A 584 -18.76 -18.95 28.17
N MET A 585 -18.41 -17.80 28.71
CA MET A 585 -18.32 -17.58 30.15
C MET A 585 -19.05 -16.28 30.51
N SER A 586 -20.11 -16.43 31.31
CA SER A 586 -20.91 -15.31 31.84
C SER A 586 -21.41 -14.29 30.80
N GLY A 587 -21.53 -14.68 29.52
CA GLY A 587 -22.00 -13.82 28.43
C GLY A 587 -20.97 -12.80 27.89
N TYR A 588 -19.76 -12.76 28.39
CA TYR A 588 -18.73 -11.79 27.97
C TYR A 588 -18.16 -12.05 26.57
N GLY A 589 -18.50 -13.16 25.91
CA GLY A 589 -18.13 -13.46 24.52
C GLY A 589 -19.13 -12.98 23.47
N PHE A 590 -20.11 -12.16 23.85
CA PHE A 590 -21.15 -11.65 22.95
C PHE A 590 -20.56 -10.70 21.89
N GLU A 591 -20.95 -10.87 20.62
CA GLU A 591 -20.53 -10.02 19.48
C GLU A 591 -19.01 -9.80 19.37
N ASP A 592 -18.25 -10.88 19.31
CA ASP A 592 -16.77 -10.86 19.17
C ASP A 592 -16.02 -10.25 20.35
N ALA A 593 -16.65 -10.15 21.50
CA ALA A 593 -15.99 -9.78 22.73
C ALA A 593 -15.08 -10.92 23.21
N ILE A 594 -13.95 -10.54 23.78
CA ILE A 594 -12.92 -11.48 24.25
C ILE A 594 -12.69 -11.30 25.74
N LEU A 595 -12.62 -12.40 26.47
CA LEU A 595 -12.13 -12.43 27.84
C LEU A 595 -10.65 -12.70 27.87
N VAL A 596 -9.91 -11.95 28.69
CA VAL A 596 -8.46 -12.03 28.79
C VAL A 596 -8.07 -12.25 30.25
N SER A 597 -7.05 -13.06 30.49
CA SER A 597 -6.46 -13.28 31.80
C SER A 597 -5.56 -12.09 32.22
N ASP A 598 -5.61 -11.73 33.49
CA ASP A 598 -4.74 -10.71 34.09
C ASP A 598 -3.22 -11.07 33.99
N LYS A 599 -2.89 -12.34 33.83
CA LYS A 599 -1.53 -12.82 33.55
C LYS A 599 -0.91 -12.12 32.36
N ILE A 600 -1.67 -11.91 31.27
CA ILE A 600 -1.18 -11.25 30.04
C ILE A 600 -0.73 -9.82 30.34
N VAL A 601 -1.45 -9.13 31.21
CA VAL A 601 -1.14 -7.74 31.60
C VAL A 601 0.01 -7.68 32.61
N LYS A 602 0.08 -8.63 33.56
CA LYS A 602 1.14 -8.69 34.58
C LYS A 602 2.50 -9.05 33.99
N ASP A 603 2.52 -10.02 33.09
CA ASP A 603 3.75 -10.52 32.47
C ASP A 603 4.15 -9.73 31.20
N ASP A 604 3.48 -8.61 30.91
CA ASP A 604 3.75 -7.71 29.78
C ASP A 604 3.79 -8.45 28.42
N LEU A 605 2.90 -9.46 28.22
CA LEU A 605 2.91 -10.29 27.01
C LEU A 605 2.46 -9.53 25.77
N LEU A 606 1.48 -8.62 25.91
CA LEU A 606 0.96 -7.79 24.83
C LEU A 606 1.18 -6.29 25.08
N THR A 607 2.23 -5.94 25.76
CA THR A 607 2.62 -4.57 26.05
C THR A 607 3.39 -3.97 24.89
N SER A 608 3.08 -2.74 24.53
CA SER A 608 3.70 -1.98 23.46
C SER A 608 4.18 -0.62 23.92
N ILE A 609 5.16 -0.04 23.21
CA ILE A 609 5.66 1.30 23.46
C ILE A 609 5.24 2.19 22.28
N HIS A 610 4.67 3.35 22.59
CA HIS A 610 4.28 4.37 21.61
C HIS A 610 5.04 5.65 21.90
N ILE A 611 5.54 6.29 20.84
CA ILE A 611 6.33 7.52 20.95
C ILE A 611 5.59 8.62 20.19
N GLU A 612 5.14 9.64 20.90
CA GLU A 612 4.54 10.83 20.33
C GLU A 612 5.56 11.96 20.21
N GLU A 613 5.37 12.81 19.23
CA GLU A 613 6.25 13.93 18.92
C GLU A 613 5.48 15.23 18.98
N TYR A 614 5.98 16.16 19.79
CA TYR A 614 5.41 17.49 19.97
C TYR A 614 6.40 18.51 19.48
N GLU A 615 5.95 19.41 18.62
CA GLU A 615 6.76 20.46 18.02
C GLU A 615 6.30 21.83 18.48
N ALA A 616 7.24 22.66 18.91
CA ALA A 616 7.00 24.07 19.18
C ALA A 616 7.91 24.95 18.32
N ASP A 617 7.29 25.77 17.48
CA ASP A 617 7.99 26.79 16.71
C ASP A 617 8.01 28.11 17.48
N ILE A 618 9.21 28.70 17.60
CA ILE A 618 9.43 30.03 18.15
C ILE A 618 9.50 31.00 16.99
N VAL A 619 8.49 31.84 16.85
CA VAL A 619 8.25 32.67 15.68
C VAL A 619 8.57 34.13 16.00
N ASP A 620 9.13 34.85 15.03
CA ASP A 620 9.24 36.32 15.10
C ASP A 620 7.90 36.92 14.68
N THR A 621 7.20 37.52 15.64
CA THR A 621 5.90 38.20 15.39
C THR A 621 6.08 39.67 15.13
N LYS A 622 5.09 40.33 14.53
CA LYS A 622 5.11 41.78 14.28
C LYS A 622 5.26 42.62 15.55
N LEU A 623 4.97 42.07 16.72
CA LEU A 623 5.03 42.73 18.02
C LEU A 623 6.33 42.43 18.76
N GLY A 624 7.17 41.58 18.23
CA GLY A 624 8.43 41.12 18.81
C GLY A 624 8.58 39.58 18.72
N PRO A 625 9.78 39.04 18.94
CA PRO A 625 10.03 37.64 18.92
C PRO A 625 9.38 36.94 20.13
N GLU A 626 8.93 35.71 19.92
CA GLU A 626 8.57 34.83 21.03
C GLU A 626 9.83 34.38 21.79
N GLU A 627 9.72 34.23 23.10
CA GLU A 627 10.86 33.84 23.96
C GLU A 627 10.58 32.54 24.69
N LEU A 628 11.62 31.70 24.77
CA LEU A 628 11.64 30.51 25.61
C LEU A 628 11.97 30.94 27.04
N THR A 629 11.13 30.60 28.03
CA THR A 629 11.35 30.94 29.41
C THR A 629 10.59 29.99 30.33
N ARG A 630 11.15 29.81 31.53
CA ARG A 630 10.48 29.13 32.65
C ARG A 630 9.47 30.04 33.35
N ASP A 631 9.67 31.37 33.29
CA ASP A 631 8.83 32.36 33.93
C ASP A 631 7.57 32.63 33.08
N ILE A 632 6.54 31.83 33.30
CA ILE A 632 5.27 31.88 32.57
C ILE A 632 4.22 32.54 33.46
N PRO A 633 3.48 33.56 32.98
CA PRO A 633 2.46 34.22 33.79
C PRO A 633 1.26 33.29 34.09
N ASN A 634 0.71 33.41 35.31
CA ASN A 634 -0.49 32.70 35.75
C ASN A 634 -0.38 31.14 35.82
N VAL A 635 0.82 30.62 36.03
CA VAL A 635 1.09 29.19 36.18
C VAL A 635 1.61 28.90 37.56
N ALA A 636 1.12 27.82 38.19
CA ALA A 636 1.56 27.38 39.51
C ALA A 636 3.00 26.84 39.46
N GLU A 637 3.79 27.08 40.50
CA GLU A 637 5.19 26.64 40.56
C GLU A 637 5.34 25.11 40.50
N SER A 638 4.31 24.36 40.89
CA SER A 638 4.24 22.90 40.77
C SER A 638 4.21 22.41 39.32
N GLU A 639 3.61 23.19 38.43
CA GLU A 639 3.54 22.87 36.98
C GLU A 639 4.86 23.14 36.26
N LEU A 640 5.70 24.00 36.87
CA LEU A 640 7.03 24.37 36.35
C LEU A 640 8.14 23.43 36.83
N ALA A 641 7.84 22.48 37.70
CA ALA A 641 8.84 21.62 38.38
C ALA A 641 9.66 20.78 37.39
N ASN A 642 9.04 20.35 36.27
CA ASN A 642 9.68 19.54 35.25
C ASN A 642 10.43 20.34 34.18
N LEU A 643 10.42 21.68 34.23
CA LEU A 643 11.08 22.55 33.27
C LEU A 643 12.50 22.92 33.72
N ALA A 644 13.46 22.88 32.81
CA ALA A 644 14.79 23.40 32.98
C ALA A 644 14.79 24.95 32.99
N GLU A 645 15.93 25.57 33.26
CA GLU A 645 16.08 27.03 33.25
C GLU A 645 15.75 27.65 31.88
N ASP A 646 15.98 26.88 30.81
CA ASP A 646 15.65 27.24 29.40
C ASP A 646 14.14 27.21 29.08
N GLY A 647 13.31 26.84 30.06
CA GLY A 647 11.86 26.66 29.83
C GLY A 647 11.47 25.40 29.09
N ILE A 648 12.36 24.46 28.89
CA ILE A 648 12.10 23.19 28.18
C ILE A 648 12.05 22.05 29.20
N VAL A 649 11.18 21.07 28.98
CA VAL A 649 11.04 19.89 29.83
C VAL A 649 12.34 19.06 29.85
N VAL A 650 12.69 18.55 31.02
CA VAL A 650 13.90 17.71 31.21
C VAL A 650 13.66 16.30 30.66
N VAL A 651 14.66 15.72 30.02
CA VAL A 651 14.63 14.32 29.58
C VAL A 651 14.52 13.40 30.80
N GLY A 652 13.58 12.44 30.72
CA GLY A 652 13.24 11.52 31.81
C GLY A 652 12.12 12.01 32.74
N ALA A 653 11.58 13.21 32.51
CA ALA A 653 10.44 13.71 33.27
C ALA A 653 9.15 12.94 32.88
N GLU A 654 8.36 12.59 33.87
CA GLU A 654 7.01 12.06 33.65
C GLU A 654 6.06 13.24 33.46
N VAL A 655 5.32 13.21 32.36
CA VAL A 655 4.36 14.25 31.94
C VAL A 655 2.96 13.69 31.82
N GLY A 656 1.99 14.45 32.30
CA GLY A 656 0.57 14.13 32.23
C GLY A 656 -0.20 15.12 31.34
N PRO A 657 -1.53 14.95 31.25
CA PRO A 657 -2.39 15.87 30.49
C PRO A 657 -2.25 17.31 30.99
N ASN A 658 -2.11 18.25 30.08
CA ASN A 658 -1.96 19.69 30.35
C ASN A 658 -0.65 20.15 30.99
N ASP A 659 0.33 19.26 31.22
CA ASP A 659 1.67 19.64 31.65
C ASP A 659 2.40 20.41 30.56
N ILE A 660 3.29 21.36 30.96
CA ILE A 660 4.02 22.19 30.03
C ILE A 660 5.25 21.42 29.52
N LEU A 661 5.36 21.26 28.22
CA LEU A 661 6.54 20.69 27.54
C LEU A 661 7.57 21.75 27.17
N VAL A 662 7.09 22.89 26.64
CA VAL A 662 7.92 24.00 26.21
C VAL A 662 7.30 25.28 26.73
N GLY A 663 7.96 25.96 27.65
CA GLY A 663 7.56 27.25 28.16
C GLY A 663 7.89 28.35 27.15
N LYS A 664 6.86 28.99 26.62
CA LYS A 664 6.98 30.02 25.59
C LYS A 664 6.02 31.18 25.87
N ILE A 665 6.52 32.40 25.74
CA ILE A 665 5.73 33.61 25.88
C ILE A 665 5.79 34.44 24.61
N ALA A 666 4.69 35.09 24.26
CA ALA A 666 4.58 36.01 23.15
C ALA A 666 4.24 37.43 23.64
N PRO A 667 4.75 38.51 23.00
CA PRO A 667 4.36 39.85 23.36
C PRO A 667 2.87 40.10 23.02
N LYS A 668 2.17 40.81 23.91
CA LYS A 668 0.73 41.10 23.81
C LYS A 668 0.52 42.49 23.21
N GLY A 669 -0.39 42.62 22.26
CA GLY A 669 -0.77 43.89 21.67
C GLY A 669 -1.69 44.72 22.58
N GLU A 670 -1.68 46.03 22.47
CA GLU A 670 -2.51 46.93 23.30
C GLU A 670 -4.02 46.65 23.24
N THR A 671 -4.49 46.07 22.15
CA THR A 671 -5.91 45.76 21.91
C THR A 671 -6.37 44.47 22.63
N GLU A 672 -5.45 43.66 23.09
CA GLU A 672 -5.75 42.36 23.75
C GLU A 672 -5.79 42.42 25.28
N LEU A 673 -5.56 43.62 25.84
CA LEU A 673 -5.64 43.77 27.29
C LEU A 673 -7.09 43.68 27.78
N THR A 674 -7.34 42.82 28.80
CA THR A 674 -8.63 42.79 29.48
C THR A 674 -8.91 44.07 30.23
N SER A 675 -10.21 44.35 30.52
CA SER A 675 -10.59 45.54 31.27
C SER A 675 -9.94 45.62 32.63
N GLU A 676 -9.73 44.52 33.29
CA GLU A 676 -9.06 44.33 34.60
C GLU A 676 -7.56 44.62 34.49
N GLU A 677 -6.90 44.13 33.47
CA GLU A 677 -5.46 44.39 33.19
C GLU A 677 -5.20 45.85 32.87
N ARG A 678 -6.13 46.55 32.14
CA ARG A 678 -6.05 47.99 31.89
C ARG A 678 -6.19 48.79 33.19
N LEU A 679 -7.04 48.37 34.08
CA LEU A 679 -7.28 49.00 35.38
C LEU A 679 -6.07 48.77 36.32
N LEU A 680 -5.49 47.59 36.38
CA LEU A 680 -4.26 47.26 37.11
C LEU A 680 -3.06 48.08 36.58
N ARG A 681 -2.93 48.27 35.28
CA ARG A 681 -1.90 49.08 34.63
C ARG A 681 -2.07 50.54 35.03
N ALA A 682 -3.30 51.04 35.12
CA ALA A 682 -3.59 52.43 35.55
C ALA A 682 -3.30 52.67 37.04
N ILE A 683 -3.45 51.68 37.90
CA ILE A 683 -3.25 51.82 39.34
C ILE A 683 -1.80 51.56 39.80
N PHE A 684 -1.14 50.52 39.24
CA PHE A 684 0.17 50.05 39.72
C PHE A 684 1.37 50.40 38.81
N GLY A 685 1.15 51.14 37.72
CA GLY A 685 2.23 51.48 36.75
C GLY A 685 2.83 50.24 36.11
N GLU A 686 3.74 50.39 35.15
CA GLU A 686 4.29 49.44 34.16
C GLU A 686 4.71 48.04 34.55
N LYS A 687 4.28 47.45 35.64
CA LYS A 687 4.73 46.12 36.11
C LYS A 687 3.82 44.95 35.76
N ALA A 688 2.72 45.15 35.02
CA ALA A 688 2.00 44.02 34.43
C ALA A 688 2.77 43.60 33.18
N ARG A 689 3.34 42.40 33.17
CA ARG A 689 4.08 41.83 32.03
C ARG A 689 3.18 41.81 30.82
N GLU A 690 3.58 42.51 29.73
CA GLU A 690 2.88 42.57 28.44
C GLU A 690 3.05 41.31 27.62
N VAL A 691 2.98 40.12 28.28
CA VAL A 691 3.22 38.86 27.59
C VAL A 691 2.03 37.91 27.75
N ARG A 692 1.78 37.14 26.70
CA ARG A 692 0.76 36.08 26.67
C ARG A 692 1.45 34.72 26.73
N ASP A 693 0.89 33.79 27.51
CA ASP A 693 1.30 32.38 27.52
C ASP A 693 0.95 31.71 26.19
N THR A 694 1.96 31.22 25.47
CA THR A 694 1.83 30.44 24.23
C THR A 694 2.53 29.09 24.36
N SER A 695 2.75 28.63 25.60
CA SER A 695 3.45 27.39 25.92
C SER A 695 2.82 26.17 25.26
N LEU A 696 3.66 25.24 24.81
CA LEU A 696 3.22 23.94 24.34
C LEU A 696 2.90 23.05 25.53
N ARG A 697 1.68 22.54 25.60
CA ARG A 697 1.21 21.64 26.65
C ARG A 697 0.89 20.28 26.09
N VAL A 698 0.99 19.23 26.92
CA VAL A 698 0.54 17.88 26.57
C VAL A 698 -0.96 17.89 26.31
N PRO A 699 -1.42 17.38 25.16
CA PRO A 699 -2.84 17.29 24.84
C PRO A 699 -3.63 16.48 25.87
N HIS A 700 -4.91 16.75 25.98
CA HIS A 700 -5.79 16.05 26.89
C HIS A 700 -5.90 14.55 26.54
N GLY A 701 -5.69 13.69 27.55
CA GLY A 701 -5.73 12.23 27.40
C GLY A 701 -4.38 11.60 27.00
N GLU A 702 -3.31 12.38 26.90
CA GLU A 702 -1.97 11.89 26.62
C GLU A 702 -1.07 12.00 27.86
N LYS A 703 -0.17 11.04 28.04
CA LYS A 703 0.79 10.97 29.16
C LYS A 703 2.01 10.19 28.74
N GLY A 704 3.10 10.31 29.46
CA GLY A 704 4.27 9.49 29.18
C GLY A 704 5.54 10.04 29.83
N ILE A 705 6.68 9.54 29.36
CA ILE A 705 8.01 9.94 29.83
C ILE A 705 8.76 10.60 28.67
N VAL A 706 9.39 11.74 28.92
CA VAL A 706 10.19 12.44 27.90
C VAL A 706 11.46 11.65 27.60
N VAL A 707 11.60 11.20 26.36
CA VAL A 707 12.74 10.38 25.89
C VAL A 707 13.84 11.25 25.29
N SER A 708 13.48 12.23 24.50
CA SER A 708 14.44 13.10 23.85
C SER A 708 13.88 14.49 23.61
N VAL A 709 14.78 15.48 23.65
CA VAL A 709 14.51 16.86 23.31
C VAL A 709 15.54 17.29 22.28
N SER A 710 15.08 17.84 21.16
CA SER A 710 15.94 18.36 20.09
C SER A 710 15.60 19.82 19.82
N ILE A 711 16.64 20.67 19.81
CA ILE A 711 16.51 22.11 19.55
C ILE A 711 17.20 22.40 18.23
N LEU A 712 16.42 22.85 17.24
CA LEU A 712 16.91 23.36 15.98
C LEU A 712 16.98 24.88 16.05
N ASP A 713 18.10 25.45 15.67
CA ASP A 713 18.35 26.90 15.79
C ASP A 713 18.89 27.45 14.47
N LYS A 714 18.25 28.51 13.98
CA LYS A 714 18.65 29.19 12.75
C LYS A 714 20.10 29.73 12.85
N ASP A 715 20.52 30.15 14.04
CA ASP A 715 21.87 30.69 14.26
C ASP A 715 22.95 29.58 14.18
N ARG A 716 22.57 28.33 14.36
CA ARG A 716 23.45 27.16 14.16
C ARG A 716 23.52 26.67 12.70
N GLY A 717 22.75 27.30 11.82
CA GLY A 717 22.71 26.96 10.39
C GLY A 717 21.65 25.95 10.00
N ASP A 718 20.70 25.63 10.90
CA ASP A 718 19.59 24.74 10.59
C ASP A 718 18.59 25.41 9.63
N GLU A 719 18.09 24.67 8.66
CA GLU A 719 17.05 25.13 7.74
C GLU A 719 15.68 25.12 8.41
N LEU A 720 15.20 26.27 8.84
CA LEU A 720 13.88 26.46 9.45
C LEU A 720 12.91 27.15 8.47
N GLY A 721 11.63 27.06 8.75
CA GLY A 721 10.59 27.74 7.99
C GLY A 721 10.71 29.29 8.04
N PRO A 722 10.07 30.01 7.11
CA PRO A 722 10.12 31.47 7.10
C PRO A 722 9.50 32.04 8.40
N GLY A 723 10.23 32.95 9.06
CA GLY A 723 9.81 33.55 10.31
C GLY A 723 10.05 32.73 11.59
N VAL A 724 10.56 31.51 11.50
CA VAL A 724 10.89 30.66 12.65
C VAL A 724 12.35 30.93 13.06
N ILE A 725 12.56 31.23 14.35
CA ILE A 725 13.89 31.45 14.93
C ILE A 725 14.47 30.16 15.46
N LYS A 726 13.67 29.43 16.26
CA LYS A 726 14.03 28.14 16.86
C LYS A 726 12.84 27.18 16.74
N LYS A 727 13.15 25.91 16.69
CA LYS A 727 12.16 24.82 16.74
C LYS A 727 12.57 23.83 17.81
N VAL A 728 11.68 23.58 18.74
CA VAL A 728 11.88 22.58 19.79
C VAL A 728 11.01 21.36 19.48
N VAL A 729 11.64 20.20 19.46
CA VAL A 729 10.96 18.92 19.22
C VAL A 729 11.14 18.05 20.48
N VAL A 730 10.02 17.70 21.10
CA VAL A 730 9.97 16.87 22.31
C VAL A 730 9.34 15.53 21.95
N LYS A 731 10.01 14.42 22.31
CA LYS A 731 9.49 13.06 22.12
C LYS A 731 9.11 12.47 23.46
N VAL A 732 7.86 12.04 23.57
CA VAL A 732 7.29 11.44 24.78
C VAL A 732 6.93 10.00 24.49
N ALA A 733 7.48 9.06 25.26
CA ALA A 733 7.19 7.64 25.15
C ALA A 733 6.16 7.23 26.19
N GLN A 734 5.20 6.43 25.74
CA GLN A 734 4.17 5.84 26.59
C GLN A 734 4.23 4.33 26.47
N THR A 735 4.28 3.63 27.61
CA THR A 735 4.10 2.19 27.67
C THR A 735 2.62 1.88 27.80
N ARG A 736 2.07 1.14 26.85
CA ARG A 736 0.66 0.76 26.81
C ARG A 736 0.49 -0.72 27.05
N LYS A 737 -0.02 -1.09 28.23
CA LYS A 737 -0.46 -2.44 28.55
C LYS A 737 -1.81 -2.73 27.88
N LEU A 738 -2.16 -4.00 27.76
CA LEU A 738 -3.47 -4.37 27.25
C LEU A 738 -4.57 -3.91 28.24
N THR A 739 -5.58 -3.20 27.71
CA THR A 739 -6.70 -2.69 28.49
C THR A 739 -8.04 -3.14 27.90
N VAL A 740 -9.11 -3.00 28.68
CA VAL A 740 -10.47 -3.25 28.19
C VAL A 740 -10.79 -2.25 27.06
N GLY A 741 -11.30 -2.75 25.94
CA GLY A 741 -11.58 -1.96 24.76
C GLY A 741 -10.51 -2.03 23.67
N ASP A 742 -9.33 -2.59 23.96
CA ASP A 742 -8.30 -2.81 22.96
C ASP A 742 -8.70 -3.92 21.99
N LYS A 743 -8.30 -3.77 20.74
CA LYS A 743 -8.57 -4.74 19.68
C LYS A 743 -7.42 -5.71 19.52
N VAL A 744 -7.72 -6.99 19.57
CA VAL A 744 -6.78 -8.08 19.30
C VAL A 744 -7.30 -8.97 18.17
N ALA A 745 -6.40 -9.60 17.45
CA ALA A 745 -6.74 -10.45 16.30
C ALA A 745 -5.76 -11.62 16.16
N GLY A 746 -6.25 -12.70 15.57
CA GLY A 746 -5.40 -13.77 15.03
C GLY A 746 -5.07 -13.53 13.57
N ARG A 747 -4.45 -14.55 12.92
CA ARG A 747 -4.07 -14.51 11.50
C ARG A 747 -5.19 -14.90 10.54
N HIS A 748 -6.31 -15.45 11.04
CA HIS A 748 -7.40 -16.03 10.24
C HIS A 748 -8.63 -15.11 10.09
N GLY A 749 -8.45 -13.81 10.23
CA GLY A 749 -9.57 -12.86 10.17
C GLY A 749 -10.45 -12.84 11.42
N ASN A 750 -10.08 -13.60 12.45
CA ASN A 750 -10.69 -13.55 13.77
C ASN A 750 -10.21 -12.31 14.51
N LYS A 751 -11.13 -11.41 14.82
CA LYS A 751 -10.88 -10.16 15.53
C LYS A 751 -11.88 -10.00 16.67
N GLY A 752 -11.41 -9.37 17.73
CA GLY A 752 -12.30 -9.07 18.84
C GLY A 752 -11.78 -7.96 19.73
N VAL A 753 -12.66 -7.44 20.55
CA VAL A 753 -12.40 -6.38 21.52
C VAL A 753 -12.36 -6.98 22.91
N VAL A 754 -11.37 -6.63 23.70
CA VAL A 754 -11.26 -7.05 25.10
C VAL A 754 -12.43 -6.50 25.90
N ALA A 755 -13.31 -7.39 26.35
CA ALA A 755 -14.49 -7.01 27.13
C ALA A 755 -14.18 -6.92 28.63
N LYS A 756 -13.37 -7.86 29.11
CA LYS A 756 -12.99 -7.92 30.52
C LYS A 756 -11.63 -8.58 30.71
N ILE A 757 -10.85 -8.08 31.65
CA ILE A 757 -9.65 -8.70 32.16
C ILE A 757 -10.00 -9.36 33.48
N MET A 758 -9.83 -10.67 33.57
CA MET A 758 -10.15 -11.47 34.74
C MET A 758 -8.91 -11.89 35.52
N PRO A 759 -8.97 -11.94 36.85
CA PRO A 759 -7.89 -12.53 37.64
C PRO A 759 -7.61 -13.97 37.22
N VAL A 760 -6.34 -14.39 37.26
CA VAL A 760 -5.92 -15.76 36.91
C VAL A 760 -6.69 -16.80 37.73
N SER A 761 -6.99 -16.51 38.99
CA SER A 761 -7.75 -17.38 39.89
C SER A 761 -9.17 -17.68 39.40
N ASP A 762 -9.78 -16.78 38.66
CA ASP A 762 -11.16 -16.87 38.18
C ASP A 762 -11.24 -17.46 36.77
N MET A 763 -10.12 -17.56 36.08
CA MET A 763 -10.03 -18.14 34.74
C MET A 763 -10.20 -19.65 34.78
N PRO A 764 -10.86 -20.26 33.78
CA PRO A 764 -10.86 -21.70 33.63
C PRO A 764 -9.43 -22.25 33.49
N TYR A 765 -9.21 -23.44 33.97
CA TYR A 765 -7.90 -24.10 33.89
C TYR A 765 -8.01 -25.54 33.38
N LEU A 766 -6.94 -26.03 32.81
CA LEU A 766 -6.79 -27.39 32.31
C LEU A 766 -6.62 -28.36 33.51
N PRO A 767 -6.83 -29.68 33.33
CA PRO A 767 -6.59 -30.69 34.37
C PRO A 767 -5.18 -30.71 34.92
N ASP A 768 -4.19 -30.21 34.14
CA ASP A 768 -2.79 -30.09 34.57
C ASP A 768 -2.50 -28.82 35.40
N GLY A 769 -3.53 -28.01 35.64
CA GLY A 769 -3.41 -26.74 36.39
C GLY A 769 -3.06 -25.53 35.56
N THR A 770 -2.82 -25.65 34.26
CA THR A 770 -2.51 -24.51 33.39
C THR A 770 -3.74 -23.63 33.17
N PRO A 771 -3.71 -22.33 33.53
CA PRO A 771 -4.83 -21.42 33.32
C PRO A 771 -4.97 -21.08 31.83
N VAL A 772 -6.21 -20.86 31.38
CA VAL A 772 -6.49 -20.36 30.04
C VAL A 772 -6.18 -18.86 29.97
N ASP A 773 -5.48 -18.43 28.93
CA ASP A 773 -5.10 -17.03 28.77
C ASP A 773 -6.24 -16.20 28.10
N ILE A 774 -6.93 -16.77 27.11
CA ILE A 774 -7.98 -16.07 26.34
C ILE A 774 -9.19 -16.99 26.16
N ILE A 775 -10.38 -16.42 26.28
CA ILE A 775 -11.65 -17.10 25.98
C ILE A 775 -12.33 -16.38 24.80
N ILE A 776 -12.69 -17.16 23.79
CA ILE A 776 -13.38 -16.71 22.56
C ILE A 776 -14.67 -17.50 22.41
N SER A 777 -15.74 -16.83 21.93
CA SER A 777 -17.01 -17.51 21.65
C SER A 777 -16.91 -18.45 20.45
N PRO A 778 -17.39 -19.70 20.57
CA PRO A 778 -17.38 -20.66 19.45
C PRO A 778 -18.32 -20.23 18.31
N LEU A 779 -19.31 -19.39 18.56
CA LEU A 779 -20.24 -18.88 17.54
C LEU A 779 -19.53 -18.04 16.48
N SER A 780 -18.48 -17.32 16.86
CA SER A 780 -17.68 -16.49 15.95
C SER A 780 -16.96 -17.31 14.88
N VAL A 781 -16.58 -18.54 15.19
CA VAL A 781 -15.91 -19.48 14.25
C VAL A 781 -16.91 -20.04 13.25
N LEU A 782 -18.04 -20.54 13.73
CA LEU A 782 -19.06 -21.20 12.90
C LEU A 782 -19.67 -20.22 11.87
N ALA A 783 -20.00 -19.01 12.30
CA ALA A 783 -20.58 -17.98 11.44
C ALA A 783 -19.63 -17.50 10.32
N ARG A 784 -18.32 -17.70 10.47
CA ARG A 784 -17.31 -17.10 9.60
C ARG A 784 -16.51 -18.11 8.78
N MET A 785 -16.68 -19.38 9.02
CA MET A 785 -16.08 -20.48 8.26
C MET A 785 -14.55 -20.39 8.13
N ASN A 786 -13.87 -19.81 9.11
CA ASN A 786 -12.41 -19.72 9.17
C ASN A 786 -11.82 -20.85 10.00
N LEU A 787 -11.90 -22.07 9.47
CA LEU A 787 -11.49 -23.29 10.16
C LEU A 787 -9.98 -23.38 10.41
N GLY A 788 -9.17 -22.65 9.66
CA GLY A 788 -7.71 -22.62 9.83
C GLY A 788 -7.28 -22.24 11.25
N GLN A 789 -8.06 -21.40 11.96
CA GLN A 789 -7.78 -21.06 13.36
C GLN A 789 -7.89 -22.26 14.31
N LEU A 790 -8.80 -23.19 14.07
CA LEU A 790 -8.93 -24.40 14.89
C LEU A 790 -7.80 -25.38 14.62
N LEU A 791 -7.42 -25.54 13.35
CA LEU A 791 -6.30 -26.38 12.95
C LEU A 791 -4.98 -25.85 13.52
N GLU A 792 -4.76 -24.54 13.47
CA GLU A 792 -3.64 -23.87 14.12
C GLU A 792 -3.63 -24.12 15.62
N CYS A 793 -4.78 -23.97 16.27
CA CYS A 793 -4.93 -24.12 17.71
C CYS A 793 -4.55 -25.54 18.17
N HIS A 794 -5.04 -26.56 17.49
CA HIS A 794 -4.75 -27.96 17.80
C HIS A 794 -3.29 -28.32 17.57
N LEU A 795 -2.75 -27.96 16.41
CA LEU A 795 -1.36 -28.22 16.09
C LEU A 795 -0.40 -27.45 17.01
N GLY A 796 -0.73 -26.19 17.31
CA GLY A 796 0.03 -25.35 18.25
C GLY A 796 0.09 -25.97 19.65
N TRP A 797 -1.01 -26.59 20.10
CA TRP A 797 -1.04 -27.27 21.38
C TRP A 797 -0.12 -28.51 21.41
N ALA A 798 -0.16 -29.36 20.35
CA ALA A 798 0.72 -30.51 20.22
C ALA A 798 2.20 -30.13 20.18
N LEU A 799 2.57 -29.14 19.34
CA LEU A 799 3.94 -28.68 19.16
C LEU A 799 4.50 -28.00 20.40
N SER A 800 3.72 -27.16 21.06
CA SER A 800 4.14 -26.47 22.30
C SER A 800 4.42 -27.47 23.42
N LYS A 801 3.69 -28.57 23.49
CA LYS A 801 3.95 -29.62 24.50
C LYS A 801 5.25 -30.41 24.24
N LYS A 802 5.71 -30.41 22.99
CA LYS A 802 7.00 -31.00 22.57
C LYS A 802 8.15 -29.99 22.56
N ASP A 803 7.89 -28.72 22.81
CA ASP A 803 8.84 -27.61 22.66
C ASP A 803 9.42 -27.51 21.24
N GLU A 804 8.56 -27.72 20.24
CA GLU A 804 8.91 -27.70 18.82
C GLU A 804 8.14 -26.61 18.09
N LYS A 805 8.69 -26.12 16.96
CA LYS A 805 8.02 -25.21 16.04
C LYS A 805 7.72 -25.91 14.72
N GLY A 806 6.53 -25.68 14.17
CA GLY A 806 6.10 -26.20 12.88
C GLY A 806 6.14 -25.17 11.77
N ALA A 807 6.76 -25.49 10.64
CA ALA A 807 6.70 -24.70 9.43
C ALA A 807 5.80 -25.39 8.39
N LEU A 808 4.63 -24.80 8.13
CA LEU A 808 3.62 -25.32 7.21
C LEU A 808 3.49 -24.39 6.02
N PRO A 809 4.16 -24.68 4.90
CA PRO A 809 4.01 -23.87 3.70
C PRO A 809 2.53 -23.78 3.26
N VAL A 810 2.13 -22.59 2.84
CA VAL A 810 0.75 -22.35 2.38
C VAL A 810 0.45 -23.20 1.14
N PHE A 811 -0.74 -23.79 1.07
CA PHE A 811 -1.21 -24.71 0.03
C PHE A 811 -0.44 -26.04 -0.05
N ASP A 812 0.39 -26.36 0.94
CA ASP A 812 0.94 -27.70 1.04
C ASP A 812 -0.15 -28.67 1.51
N ARG A 813 -0.04 -29.94 1.08
CA ARG A 813 -1.01 -30.98 1.42
C ARG A 813 -0.79 -31.48 2.84
N VAL A 814 -1.14 -30.66 3.83
CA VAL A 814 -1.19 -31.10 5.22
C VAL A 814 -2.53 -31.79 5.46
N SER A 815 -2.53 -33.09 5.65
CA SER A 815 -3.76 -33.82 5.96
C SER A 815 -4.14 -33.65 7.44
N GLU A 816 -5.43 -33.71 7.74
CA GLU A 816 -5.93 -33.74 9.13
C GLU A 816 -5.31 -34.90 9.93
N ASP A 817 -5.02 -36.04 9.26
CA ASP A 817 -4.35 -37.19 9.87
C ASP A 817 -2.98 -36.86 10.47
N LEU A 818 -2.26 -35.90 9.90
CA LEU A 818 -0.99 -35.47 10.45
C LEU A 818 -1.21 -34.73 11.78
N ILE A 819 -2.22 -33.88 11.88
CA ILE A 819 -2.55 -33.16 13.12
C ILE A 819 -2.99 -34.17 14.20
N PHE A 820 -3.79 -35.15 13.83
CA PHE A 820 -4.22 -36.22 14.76
C PHE A 820 -3.02 -37.02 15.28
N LYS A 821 -2.08 -37.40 14.41
CA LYS A 821 -0.85 -38.09 14.80
C LYS A 821 0.02 -37.25 15.73
N GLU A 822 0.12 -35.92 15.47
CA GLU A 822 0.87 -35.01 16.33
C GLU A 822 0.22 -34.86 17.71
N LEU A 823 -1.11 -34.76 17.79
CA LEU A 823 -1.85 -34.74 19.05
C LEU A 823 -1.65 -36.05 19.83
N GLU A 824 -1.76 -37.21 19.15
CA GLU A 824 -1.56 -38.54 19.76
C GLU A 824 -0.12 -38.68 20.29
N SER A 825 0.88 -38.28 19.52
CA SER A 825 2.29 -38.35 19.92
C SER A 825 2.63 -37.44 21.10
N ALA A 826 1.85 -36.37 21.29
CA ALA A 826 1.94 -35.48 22.45
C ALA A 826 1.11 -35.94 23.66
N ASN A 827 0.48 -37.13 23.60
CA ASN A 827 -0.46 -37.63 24.59
C ASN A 827 -1.63 -36.69 24.87
N LEU A 828 -2.16 -36.09 23.83
CA LEU A 828 -3.33 -35.22 23.88
C LEU A 828 -4.55 -35.91 23.26
N PRO A 829 -5.78 -35.49 23.62
CA PRO A 829 -6.99 -36.03 23.01
C PRO A 829 -7.01 -35.73 21.51
N ILE A 830 -7.28 -36.76 20.69
CA ILE A 830 -7.37 -36.62 19.22
C ILE A 830 -8.44 -35.57 18.82
N SER A 831 -9.52 -35.46 19.62
CA SER A 831 -10.60 -34.52 19.38
C SER A 831 -10.20 -33.06 19.65
N GLY A 832 -9.02 -32.80 20.26
CA GLY A 832 -8.61 -31.47 20.72
C GLY A 832 -9.52 -30.85 21.79
N LYS A 833 -10.40 -31.67 22.40
CA LYS A 833 -11.36 -31.20 23.42
C LYS A 833 -10.96 -31.76 24.78
N ILE A 834 -11.11 -30.91 25.79
CA ILE A 834 -10.82 -31.29 27.17
C ILE A 834 -11.88 -30.69 28.10
N LYS A 835 -12.09 -31.34 29.26
CA LYS A 835 -12.95 -30.78 30.30
C LYS A 835 -12.15 -29.75 31.10
N LEU A 836 -12.55 -28.52 31.02
CA LEU A 836 -11.99 -27.44 31.83
C LEU A 836 -12.64 -27.41 33.21
N ARG A 837 -11.95 -26.83 34.17
CA ARG A 837 -12.48 -26.52 35.51
C ARG A 837 -12.68 -25.03 35.67
N ASP A 838 -13.80 -24.63 36.24
CA ASP A 838 -14.06 -23.22 36.53
C ASP A 838 -13.16 -22.75 37.68
N GLY A 839 -12.38 -21.71 37.46
CA GLY A 839 -11.48 -21.14 38.47
C GLY A 839 -12.20 -20.65 39.74
N ARG A 840 -13.47 -20.23 39.63
CA ARG A 840 -14.23 -19.68 40.75
C ARG A 840 -14.86 -20.75 41.64
N THR A 841 -15.34 -21.85 41.04
CA THR A 841 -16.05 -22.92 41.74
C THR A 841 -15.24 -24.19 41.91
N GLY A 842 -14.22 -24.39 41.08
CA GLY A 842 -13.44 -25.62 41.00
C GLY A 842 -14.17 -26.79 40.33
N GLU A 843 -15.44 -26.60 39.89
CA GLU A 843 -16.23 -27.64 39.24
C GLU A 843 -15.81 -27.83 37.76
N GLU A 844 -15.93 -29.05 37.29
CA GLU A 844 -15.69 -29.36 35.89
C GLU A 844 -16.83 -28.84 34.99
N PHE A 845 -16.47 -28.32 33.82
CA PHE A 845 -17.47 -27.98 32.81
C PHE A 845 -18.26 -29.17 32.35
N LYS A 846 -19.57 -29.03 32.19
CA LYS A 846 -20.47 -30.12 31.76
C LYS A 846 -20.10 -30.68 30.40
N LYS A 847 -19.54 -29.86 29.50
CA LYS A 847 -19.14 -30.24 28.14
C LYS A 847 -17.65 -30.07 27.96
N GLU A 848 -17.08 -30.89 27.09
CA GLU A 848 -15.70 -30.77 26.64
C GLU A 848 -15.56 -29.49 25.78
N THR A 849 -14.47 -28.77 25.96
CA THR A 849 -14.16 -27.51 25.33
C THR A 849 -12.94 -27.67 24.44
N VAL A 850 -12.95 -27.04 23.26
CA VAL A 850 -11.77 -26.96 22.40
C VAL A 850 -10.78 -26.00 23.05
N VAL A 851 -9.57 -26.51 23.28
CA VAL A 851 -8.47 -25.75 23.85
C VAL A 851 -7.23 -25.96 23.00
N GLY A 852 -6.35 -24.99 22.96
CA GLY A 852 -5.06 -25.12 22.31
C GLY A 852 -4.28 -23.82 22.33
N ILE A 853 -3.25 -23.73 21.51
CA ILE A 853 -2.40 -22.55 21.40
C ILE A 853 -2.62 -21.88 20.05
N ALA A 854 -2.93 -20.58 20.06
CA ALA A 854 -3.04 -19.79 18.86
C ALA A 854 -2.24 -18.49 18.98
N TYR A 855 -1.86 -17.95 17.84
CA TYR A 855 -1.06 -16.76 17.72
C TYR A 855 -1.94 -15.51 17.69
N ILE A 856 -1.77 -14.62 18.67
CA ILE A 856 -2.60 -13.43 18.85
C ILE A 856 -1.75 -12.17 18.75
N MET A 857 -2.25 -11.20 18.01
CA MET A 857 -1.63 -9.91 17.74
C MET A 857 -2.45 -8.78 18.36
N LYS A 858 -1.80 -7.78 18.94
CA LYS A 858 -2.39 -6.51 19.34
C LYS A 858 -2.41 -5.57 18.14
N LEU A 859 -3.56 -4.97 17.86
CA LEU A 859 -3.71 -4.04 16.74
C LEU A 859 -3.53 -2.58 17.19
N ILE A 860 -3.29 -1.68 16.22
CA ILE A 860 -3.13 -0.23 16.44
C ILE A 860 -4.40 0.45 16.98
N HIS A 861 -5.55 -0.22 16.92
CA HIS A 861 -6.83 0.31 17.39
C HIS A 861 -6.97 0.15 18.91
N MET A 862 -6.29 1.02 19.66
CA MET A 862 -6.32 1.01 21.11
C MET A 862 -7.34 2.01 21.66
N VAL A 863 -7.93 1.69 22.82
CA VAL A 863 -8.95 2.52 23.46
C VAL A 863 -8.40 3.89 23.87
N GLU A 864 -7.15 3.99 24.29
CA GLU A 864 -6.54 5.26 24.71
C GLU A 864 -6.56 6.32 23.59
N ASP A 865 -6.36 5.91 22.35
CA ASP A 865 -6.40 6.83 21.21
C ASP A 865 -7.83 7.26 20.83
N LYS A 866 -8.83 6.53 21.28
CA LYS A 866 -10.25 6.72 20.91
C LYS A 866 -11.11 7.29 22.03
N THR A 867 -10.68 7.15 23.28
CA THR A 867 -11.39 7.70 24.45
C THR A 867 -11.46 9.21 24.34
N HIS A 868 -12.67 9.75 24.35
CA HIS A 868 -12.90 11.18 24.24
C HIS A 868 -14.19 11.59 24.94
N ALA A 869 -14.17 12.71 25.64
CA ALA A 869 -15.33 13.33 26.26
C ALA A 869 -15.29 14.85 26.05
N ARG A 870 -16.47 15.45 25.97
CA ARG A 870 -16.63 16.90 25.83
C ARG A 870 -17.77 17.37 26.71
N SER A 871 -17.56 18.46 27.44
CA SER A 871 -18.62 19.26 28.00
C SER A 871 -18.87 20.53 27.19
N THR A 872 -17.90 21.42 27.17
CA THR A 872 -17.85 22.64 26.35
C THR A 872 -16.55 22.66 25.58
N GLY A 873 -16.57 23.24 24.40
CA GLY A 873 -15.38 23.29 23.52
C GLY A 873 -15.58 24.22 22.32
N PRO A 874 -14.68 24.16 21.33
CA PRO A 874 -14.74 25.03 20.18
C PRO A 874 -15.94 24.74 19.26
N TYR A 875 -16.48 25.78 18.63
CA TYR A 875 -17.58 25.73 17.67
C TYR A 875 -17.12 26.23 16.31
N SER A 876 -17.76 25.72 15.25
CA SER A 876 -17.52 26.21 13.90
C SER A 876 -17.92 27.69 13.74
N LEU A 877 -17.11 28.49 13.10
CA LEU A 877 -17.39 29.91 12.86
C LEU A 877 -18.62 30.13 11.96
N VAL A 878 -18.87 29.26 11.00
CA VAL A 878 -19.96 29.41 10.03
C VAL A 878 -21.26 28.82 10.56
N THR A 879 -21.25 27.57 10.98
CA THR A 879 -22.46 26.83 11.38
C THR A 879 -22.79 26.97 12.86
N GLN A 880 -21.86 27.46 13.70
CA GLN A 880 -21.98 27.53 15.16
C GLN A 880 -22.26 26.17 15.85
N GLN A 881 -22.00 25.08 15.14
CA GLN A 881 -22.09 23.73 15.67
C GLN A 881 -20.78 23.30 16.31
N PRO A 882 -20.79 22.38 17.28
CA PRO A 882 -19.57 21.78 17.81
C PRO A 882 -18.72 21.20 16.69
N LEU A 883 -17.39 21.39 16.76
CA LEU A 883 -16.45 20.75 15.85
C LEU A 883 -16.50 19.22 16.05
N GLY A 884 -16.04 18.45 15.08
CA GLY A 884 -15.90 16.99 15.14
C GLY A 884 -14.46 16.55 15.41
N GLY A 885 -14.29 15.37 16.02
CA GLY A 885 -12.99 14.73 16.22
C GLY A 885 -12.30 15.03 17.55
N LYS A 886 -11.56 14.03 18.07
CA LYS A 886 -10.83 14.11 19.36
C LYS A 886 -9.78 15.22 19.38
N ALA A 887 -9.02 15.36 18.29
CA ALA A 887 -7.94 16.35 18.18
C ALA A 887 -8.42 17.80 18.31
N GLN A 888 -9.68 18.08 17.98
CA GLN A 888 -10.30 19.41 18.04
C GLN A 888 -11.20 19.58 19.27
N MET A 889 -11.13 18.65 20.23
CA MET A 889 -12.05 18.59 21.35
C MET A 889 -13.53 18.67 20.92
N GLY A 890 -13.86 17.93 19.88
CA GLY A 890 -15.15 17.95 19.21
C GLY A 890 -16.22 17.15 19.94
N GLY A 891 -17.48 17.36 19.55
CA GLY A 891 -18.61 16.60 20.04
C GLY A 891 -18.92 15.37 19.21
N GLN A 892 -19.67 14.43 19.79
CA GLN A 892 -20.20 13.28 19.07
C GLN A 892 -21.35 13.71 18.15
N ARG A 893 -21.42 13.10 16.97
CA ARG A 893 -22.51 13.36 16.03
C ARG A 893 -23.74 12.53 16.39
N LEU A 894 -24.86 13.21 16.66
CA LEU A 894 -26.18 12.60 16.66
C LEU A 894 -26.69 12.62 15.20
N GLY A 895 -26.59 11.47 14.54
CA GLY A 895 -27.01 11.35 13.15
C GLY A 895 -28.51 11.25 12.97
N GLU A 896 -28.97 11.13 11.74
CA GLU A 896 -30.38 11.02 11.38
C GLU A 896 -31.06 9.79 12.00
N MET A 897 -30.38 8.64 12.03
CA MET A 897 -30.91 7.40 12.61
C MET A 897 -31.02 7.48 14.13
N GLU A 898 -30.10 8.15 14.83
CA GLU A 898 -30.20 8.39 16.28
C GLU A 898 -31.35 9.34 16.63
N VAL A 899 -31.64 10.31 15.75
CA VAL A 899 -32.84 11.17 15.87
C VAL A 899 -34.10 10.31 15.80
N TRP A 900 -34.19 9.36 14.86
CA TRP A 900 -35.33 8.44 14.77
C TRP A 900 -35.50 7.59 16.03
N ALA A 901 -34.40 7.17 16.65
CA ALA A 901 -34.46 6.43 17.91
C ALA A 901 -35.07 7.26 19.04
N LEU A 902 -34.68 8.54 19.16
CA LEU A 902 -35.27 9.46 20.14
C LEU A 902 -36.75 9.72 19.86
N GLU A 903 -37.15 9.86 18.61
CA GLU A 903 -38.56 10.00 18.20
C GLU A 903 -39.37 8.75 18.57
N ALA A 904 -38.83 7.56 18.30
CA ALA A 904 -39.48 6.29 18.64
C ALA A 904 -39.73 6.14 20.16
N HIS A 905 -38.81 6.62 20.98
CA HIS A 905 -38.92 6.64 22.45
C HIS A 905 -39.75 7.81 22.99
N ARG A 906 -40.32 8.66 22.11
CA ARG A 906 -41.08 9.86 22.49
C ARG A 906 -40.33 10.84 23.42
N ALA A 907 -39.02 10.88 23.30
CA ALA A 907 -38.14 11.73 24.10
C ALA A 907 -38.04 13.14 23.48
N ALA A 908 -39.17 13.87 23.42
CA ALA A 908 -39.22 15.15 22.71
C ALA A 908 -38.36 16.24 23.34
N TYR A 909 -38.30 16.33 24.66
CA TYR A 909 -37.46 17.32 25.35
C TYR A 909 -35.95 17.04 25.14
N THR A 910 -35.54 15.79 25.20
CA THR A 910 -34.14 15.40 24.92
C THR A 910 -33.76 15.71 23.48
N LEU A 911 -34.65 15.44 22.53
CA LEU A 911 -34.44 15.75 21.12
C LEU A 911 -34.34 17.26 20.90
N GLN A 912 -35.19 18.07 21.52
CA GLN A 912 -35.15 19.52 21.47
C GLN A 912 -33.82 20.06 22.04
N GLU A 913 -33.34 19.54 23.14
CA GLU A 913 -32.06 19.90 23.74
C GLU A 913 -30.91 19.58 22.81
N MET A 914 -30.89 18.37 22.20
CA MET A 914 -29.83 17.95 21.26
C MET A 914 -29.77 18.79 19.98
N LEU A 915 -30.92 19.24 19.47
CA LEU A 915 -31.03 20.04 18.26
C LEU A 915 -30.75 21.54 18.46
N THR A 916 -30.93 22.06 19.67
CA THR A 916 -30.86 23.50 19.97
C THR A 916 -29.66 23.86 20.83
N ILE A 917 -29.77 23.69 22.14
CA ILE A 917 -28.77 24.13 23.14
C ILE A 917 -27.42 23.44 22.91
N LYS A 918 -27.40 22.13 22.61
CA LYS A 918 -26.21 21.34 22.37
C LYS A 918 -25.66 21.45 20.94
N SER A 919 -26.29 22.16 20.03
CA SER A 919 -25.88 22.30 18.65
C SER A 919 -25.59 23.77 18.31
N ASP A 920 -26.54 24.48 17.70
CA ASP A 920 -26.33 25.75 17.05
C ASP A 920 -27.03 26.96 17.69
N ASP A 921 -27.81 26.77 18.79
CA ASP A 921 -28.46 27.84 19.48
C ASP A 921 -27.49 28.64 20.38
N ILE A 922 -26.99 29.76 19.85
CA ILE A 922 -26.04 30.63 20.51
C ILE A 922 -26.66 31.27 21.79
N ILE A 923 -27.91 31.72 21.71
CA ILE A 923 -28.59 32.41 22.81
C ILE A 923 -28.95 31.42 23.94
N GLY A 924 -29.49 30.26 23.56
CA GLY A 924 -29.83 29.20 24.53
C GLY A 924 -28.60 28.68 25.24
N ARG A 925 -27.47 28.53 24.48
CA ARG A 925 -26.17 28.10 25.01
C ARG A 925 -25.63 29.11 26.03
N ALA A 926 -25.63 30.40 25.71
CA ALA A 926 -25.19 31.45 26.62
C ALA A 926 -25.98 31.46 27.94
N LYS A 927 -27.33 31.38 27.86
CA LYS A 927 -28.17 31.25 29.03
C LYS A 927 -27.92 30.01 29.89
N ALA A 928 -27.62 28.87 29.21
CA ALA A 928 -27.31 27.63 29.93
C ALA A 928 -25.93 27.69 30.63
N PHE A 929 -24.99 28.51 30.15
CA PHE A 929 -23.72 28.72 30.83
C PHE A 929 -23.80 29.73 31.98
N GLU A 930 -24.77 30.67 31.92
CA GLU A 930 -25.00 31.64 32.99
C GLU A 930 -25.78 31.02 34.18
N ALA A 931 -26.62 29.99 33.95
CA ALA A 931 -27.37 29.26 34.94
C ALA A 931 -26.49 28.23 35.68
#